data_4b183560e36d6e1456203d9276bda863
#
_entry.id   4b183560e36d6e1456203d9276bda863
#
_cell.length_a   1.000
_cell.length_b   1.000
_cell.length_c   1.000
_cell.angle_alpha   90.00
_cell.angle_beta   90.00
_cell.angle_gamma   90.00
#
_symmetry.space_group_name_H-M   'P 1'
#
loop_
_entity.id
_entity.type
_entity.pdbx_description
1 polymer ?
#
loop_
_entity_poly.entity_id
_entity_poly.type
_entity_poly.pdbx_seq_one_letter_code
_entity_poly.pdbx_strand_id
1 'polypeptide(L)'
;LQNLFQSPFASRTHGALTVKVATVLTGTALALVLTQPAFADSTGEEAYRAYIQELEALGFKSSNSGIEYNSSTDQLIISNDQWVFEGALPVSAGGTEADGETVEAAYKFTYSSGTTTIDGLSEKDGVYTASSWSFSNDTQFEAIGSVEGKGRGKLVARINGMSISNYGFDVPDVPADNADKKVSRWLPFLRTLMLQNFDETKVDAVAMTLEAYEGSKDDEQLIVSGTMQMDGYSVLNSRDGKVERYVMDKVTQNILTRAEHSDDMVSQTTTQIGTVYEDVNNAAFIDLFDPAVAASDDRLTVVGSQTVESYESTQEVAPGFAIRMTTGNVHANDFFVVKRDFDFLGLLDGLLAGQEPSIENLGVGALQLYRSFGVKDLGLMDMTVTAPNPEQPDEEIRVAIGEMKMVNFSSNGIGEMSVSDISAPDLPDGASFKLDRASLGNIEFAEFAPMQGIISQLVADPDLASRDPFLMAKTFTPHSLSVAIDGLDLNVPGEVAVSLNSYVLDLASTVPPIPTSIYTKTDSLVMPVEAIEEPEAQAILQALGLETVTWSDETRLYWDEETKDLHLEKLVMSLKDLGTVEGTFRFANVAREVFEDPQGQGQFALAMASFVEAEFQFTDEGGTEKGLALAAQDAGVPVEALKIGLVEQAAQSTAALQNEAFTSMVRDAVSKFLENPEAIKISLKPVKSVPVTQILGSLAAPQTLPDLLNIQVTAN
;
A
#
# COMPACT_ATOMS: atom_id res chain seq x y z
N LEU A 1 2.28 20.91 -6.11
CA LEU A 1 2.02 19.46 -5.97
C LEU A 1 2.86 18.82 -4.85
N GLN A 2 4.14 19.20 -4.67
CA GLN A 2 4.98 18.63 -3.58
C GLN A 2 4.47 18.98 -2.17
N ASN A 3 3.75 20.09 -1.99
CA ASN A 3 3.19 20.51 -0.71
C ASN A 3 1.79 19.95 -0.40
N LEU A 4 1.10 19.35 -1.39
CA LEU A 4 -0.23 18.73 -1.22
C LEU A 4 -0.19 17.28 -0.71
N PHE A 5 0.98 16.60 -0.80
CA PHE A 5 1.17 15.21 -0.36
C PHE A 5 2.05 15.04 0.88
N GLN A 6 2.46 16.12 1.54
CA GLN A 6 3.05 15.99 2.87
C GLN A 6 1.93 15.72 3.87
N SER A 7 1.72 14.43 4.12
CA SER A 7 0.80 13.92 5.14
C SER A 7 1.07 14.57 6.50
N PRO A 8 0.07 15.15 7.19
CA PRO A 8 0.22 15.72 8.53
C PRO A 8 0.37 14.66 9.64
N PHE A 9 0.63 13.39 9.29
CA PHE A 9 0.72 12.28 10.26
C PHE A 9 2.08 12.04 10.91
N ALA A 10 3.09 12.81 10.58
CA ALA A 10 4.45 12.60 11.11
C ALA A 10 4.95 13.80 11.91
N SER A 11 4.32 14.12 13.03
CA SER A 11 4.99 14.68 14.22
C SER A 11 4.01 15.12 15.30
N ARG A 12 3.91 14.40 16.36
CA ARG A 12 3.90 14.83 17.77
C ARG A 12 3.45 13.70 18.68
N THR A 13 4.38 13.26 19.49
CA THR A 13 4.28 12.14 20.41
C THR A 13 3.58 12.45 21.74
N HIS A 14 3.07 13.66 21.99
CA HIS A 14 2.49 14.02 23.29
C HIS A 14 0.95 13.94 23.35
N GLY A 15 0.22 14.39 22.33
CA GLY A 15 -1.25 14.25 22.28
C GLY A 15 -1.73 12.84 21.88
N ALA A 16 -0.87 12.09 21.19
CA ALA A 16 -1.20 10.75 20.68
C ALA A 16 -1.38 9.68 21.76
N LEU A 17 -0.79 9.85 22.97
CA LEU A 17 -0.90 8.85 24.03
C LEU A 17 -2.29 8.86 24.68
N THR A 18 -2.87 10.04 24.93
CA THR A 18 -4.21 10.16 25.55
C THR A 18 -5.32 9.69 24.59
N VAL A 19 -5.19 9.99 23.29
CA VAL A 19 -6.13 9.53 22.26
C VAL A 19 -5.98 8.03 22.00
N LYS A 20 -4.73 7.50 21.94
CA LYS A 20 -4.48 6.06 21.76
C LYS A 20 -4.97 5.23 22.95
N VAL A 21 -4.82 5.69 24.16
CA VAL A 21 -5.35 5.02 25.35
C VAL A 21 -6.89 5.03 25.33
N ALA A 22 -7.53 6.13 24.95
CA ALA A 22 -8.98 6.20 24.81
C ALA A 22 -9.49 5.25 23.69
N THR A 23 -8.80 5.17 22.54
CA THR A 23 -9.23 4.32 21.41
C THR A 23 -9.04 2.83 21.69
N VAL A 24 -7.97 2.42 22.36
CA VAL A 24 -7.75 1.01 22.74
C VAL A 24 -8.74 0.57 23.80
N LEU A 25 -9.06 1.45 24.78
CA LEU A 25 -10.01 1.13 25.84
C LEU A 25 -11.46 1.06 25.32
N THR A 26 -11.82 1.80 24.27
CA THR A 26 -13.20 1.83 23.74
C THR A 26 -13.58 0.57 22.94
N GLY A 27 -12.66 0.00 22.16
CA GLY A 27 -12.91 -1.25 21.43
C GLY A 27 -13.11 -2.46 22.34
N THR A 28 -12.37 -2.53 23.44
CA THR A 28 -12.44 -3.63 24.40
C THR A 28 -13.69 -3.56 25.29
N ALA A 29 -14.16 -2.36 25.61
CA ALA A 29 -15.25 -2.16 26.55
C ALA A 29 -16.63 -2.50 25.98
N LEU A 30 -16.87 -2.30 24.69
CA LEU A 30 -18.14 -2.69 24.04
C LEU A 30 -18.31 -4.21 23.98
N ALA A 31 -17.21 -4.96 23.88
CA ALA A 31 -17.20 -6.41 23.90
C ALA A 31 -17.45 -6.99 25.31
N LEU A 32 -17.02 -6.28 26.37
CA LEU A 32 -17.13 -6.73 27.77
C LEU A 32 -18.56 -6.75 28.32
N VAL A 33 -19.49 -5.97 27.75
CA VAL A 33 -20.87 -5.88 28.26
C VAL A 33 -21.70 -7.14 27.95
N LEU A 34 -21.23 -7.98 27.04
CA LEU A 34 -22.04 -9.09 26.49
C LEU A 34 -21.65 -10.48 27.03
N THR A 35 -20.79 -10.59 28.08
CA THR A 35 -20.27 -11.90 28.48
C THR A 35 -20.52 -12.23 29.92
N GLN A 36 -20.97 -13.48 30.18
CA GLN A 36 -21.10 -13.94 31.55
C GLN A 36 -21.50 -15.41 31.82
N PRO A 37 -21.17 -15.96 33.04
CA PRO A 37 -21.25 -17.38 33.36
C PRO A 37 -22.36 -17.83 34.31
N ALA A 38 -22.37 -18.94 34.74
CA ALA A 38 -22.78 -20.29 34.81
C ALA A 38 -23.28 -20.81 36.22
N PHE A 39 -24.28 -21.62 36.27
CA PHE A 39 -24.46 -22.83 37.08
C PHE A 39 -25.71 -23.65 36.69
N ALA A 40 -25.72 -24.94 37.10
CA ALA A 40 -26.60 -26.05 36.76
C ALA A 40 -28.08 -25.78 36.66
N ASP A 41 -28.80 -26.52 35.75
CA ASP A 41 -30.26 -26.76 35.58
C ASP A 41 -31.17 -25.89 36.53
N SER A 42 -30.92 -24.59 36.52
CA SER A 42 -31.46 -23.62 37.44
C SER A 42 -32.65 -22.87 36.82
N THR A 43 -33.56 -22.33 37.65
CA THR A 43 -34.53 -21.37 37.19
C THR A 43 -33.82 -20.13 36.60
N GLY A 44 -34.44 -19.42 35.66
CA GLY A 44 -33.81 -18.23 35.07
C GLY A 44 -33.30 -17.19 36.08
N GLU A 45 -33.95 -17.09 37.26
CA GLU A 45 -33.50 -16.21 38.33
C GLU A 45 -32.23 -16.73 39.02
N GLU A 46 -32.09 -18.03 39.26
CA GLU A 46 -30.89 -18.62 39.86
C GLU A 46 -29.70 -18.54 38.90
N ALA A 47 -29.92 -18.80 37.63
CA ALA A 47 -28.92 -18.60 36.58
C ALA A 47 -28.41 -17.17 36.52
N TYR A 48 -29.32 -16.19 36.57
CA TYR A 48 -28.92 -14.76 36.54
C TYR A 48 -28.16 -14.34 37.81
N ARG A 49 -28.53 -14.84 38.98
CA ARG A 49 -27.82 -14.55 40.23
C ARG A 49 -26.41 -15.14 40.25
N ALA A 50 -26.26 -16.34 39.74
CA ALA A 50 -24.95 -16.95 39.54
C ALA A 50 -24.08 -16.11 38.62
N TYR A 51 -24.63 -15.68 37.49
CA TYR A 51 -24.09 -14.75 36.54
C TYR A 51 -23.54 -13.47 37.19
N ILE A 52 -24.33 -12.81 38.05
CA ILE A 52 -23.90 -11.62 38.78
C ILE A 52 -22.65 -11.94 39.65
N GLN A 53 -22.66 -13.08 40.38
CA GLN A 53 -21.56 -13.44 41.29
C GLN A 53 -20.23 -13.57 40.54
N GLU A 54 -20.25 -14.09 39.33
CA GLU A 54 -19.02 -14.27 38.55
C GLU A 54 -18.53 -12.96 37.96
N LEU A 55 -19.43 -12.04 37.55
CA LEU A 55 -19.03 -10.68 37.20
C LEU A 55 -18.40 -9.95 38.36
N GLU A 56 -18.94 -10.12 39.55
CA GLU A 56 -18.37 -9.53 40.76
C GLU A 56 -16.97 -10.13 41.04
N ALA A 57 -16.79 -11.42 40.76
CA ALA A 57 -15.47 -12.07 40.84
C ALA A 57 -14.48 -11.50 39.80
N LEU A 58 -14.97 -11.04 38.64
CA LEU A 58 -14.22 -10.29 37.61
C LEU A 58 -13.84 -8.87 38.03
N GLY A 59 -14.40 -8.37 39.15
CA GLY A 59 -14.20 -7.01 39.63
C GLY A 59 -15.26 -6.01 39.18
N PHE A 60 -16.34 -6.46 38.54
CA PHE A 60 -17.50 -5.63 38.32
C PHE A 60 -18.28 -5.40 39.60
N LYS A 61 -18.88 -4.24 39.74
CA LYS A 61 -19.83 -3.92 40.79
C LYS A 61 -21.19 -3.84 40.20
N SER A 62 -22.09 -4.77 40.54
CA SER A 62 -23.44 -4.79 40.05
C SER A 62 -24.40 -4.04 40.99
N SER A 63 -25.44 -3.45 40.43
CA SER A 63 -26.59 -2.91 41.17
C SER A 63 -27.83 -2.89 40.30
N ASN A 64 -28.98 -3.22 40.93
CA ASN A 64 -30.30 -3.12 40.31
C ASN A 64 -31.35 -2.73 41.33
N SER A 65 -32.52 -2.28 40.89
CA SER A 65 -33.62 -1.93 41.79
C SER A 65 -34.63 -3.07 42.00
N GLY A 66 -34.54 -4.14 41.23
CA GLY A 66 -35.40 -5.32 41.36
C GLY A 66 -35.14 -6.33 40.23
N ILE A 67 -35.29 -7.62 40.62
CA ILE A 67 -35.26 -8.76 39.71
C ILE A 67 -36.63 -9.45 39.84
N GLU A 68 -37.38 -9.55 38.75
CA GLU A 68 -38.69 -10.20 38.66
C GLU A 68 -38.60 -11.39 37.71
N TYR A 69 -38.93 -12.59 38.21
CA TYR A 69 -38.98 -13.81 37.38
C TYR A 69 -40.43 -14.31 37.24
N ASN A 70 -40.87 -14.46 36.00
CA ASN A 70 -42.16 -15.04 35.66
C ASN A 70 -41.98 -16.51 35.19
N SER A 71 -42.23 -17.46 36.09
CA SER A 71 -42.09 -18.91 35.78
C SER A 71 -43.06 -19.44 34.73
N SER A 72 -44.14 -18.72 34.43
CA SER A 72 -45.11 -19.16 33.42
C SER A 72 -44.68 -18.84 31.99
N THR A 73 -43.90 -17.80 31.83
CA THR A 73 -43.34 -17.35 30.53
C THR A 73 -41.83 -17.60 30.43
N ASP A 74 -41.22 -18.10 31.51
CA ASP A 74 -39.76 -18.24 31.64
C ASP A 74 -39.03 -16.93 31.32
N GLN A 75 -39.53 -15.80 31.85
CA GLN A 75 -39.03 -14.47 31.57
C GLN A 75 -38.48 -13.83 32.84
N LEU A 76 -37.30 -13.26 32.73
CA LEU A 76 -36.62 -12.49 33.75
C LEU A 76 -36.60 -11.00 33.36
N ILE A 77 -36.99 -10.13 34.29
CA ILE A 77 -36.98 -8.69 34.14
C ILE A 77 -36.09 -8.07 35.22
N ILE A 78 -35.04 -7.35 34.83
CA ILE A 78 -34.13 -6.63 35.69
C ILE A 78 -34.41 -5.13 35.50
N SER A 79 -34.69 -4.44 36.60
CA SER A 79 -34.97 -3.00 36.63
C SER A 79 -33.75 -2.21 37.07
N ASN A 80 -33.42 -1.12 36.32
CA ASN A 80 -32.29 -0.24 36.60
C ASN A 80 -30.98 -1.03 36.75
N ASP A 81 -30.70 -1.88 35.81
CA ASP A 81 -29.49 -2.71 35.77
C ASP A 81 -28.25 -1.85 35.53
N GLN A 82 -27.28 -1.92 36.40
CA GLN A 82 -26.04 -1.13 36.31
C GLN A 82 -24.84 -1.97 36.68
N TRP A 83 -23.77 -1.81 35.90
CA TRP A 83 -22.49 -2.45 36.09
C TRP A 83 -21.35 -1.42 36.03
N VAL A 84 -20.45 -1.48 37.01
CA VAL A 84 -19.29 -0.58 37.06
C VAL A 84 -18.02 -1.42 37.17
N PHE A 85 -17.07 -1.13 36.34
CA PHE A 85 -15.71 -1.68 36.37
C PHE A 85 -14.71 -0.54 36.42
N GLU A 86 -13.85 -0.50 37.42
CA GLU A 86 -12.87 0.58 37.61
C GLU A 86 -11.53 0.05 38.09
N GLY A 87 -10.46 0.70 37.69
CA GLY A 87 -9.12 0.33 38.08
C GLY A 87 -8.08 1.36 37.65
N ALA A 88 -6.81 0.99 37.82
CA ALA A 88 -5.69 1.79 37.38
C ALA A 88 -4.60 0.89 36.76
N LEU A 89 -3.92 1.38 35.75
CA LEU A 89 -2.79 0.71 35.11
C LEU A 89 -1.56 1.61 35.12
N PRO A 90 -0.38 1.11 35.50
CA PRO A 90 0.85 1.86 35.36
C PRO A 90 1.18 2.05 33.88
N VAL A 91 1.35 3.29 33.44
CA VAL A 91 1.75 3.65 32.09
C VAL A 91 3.03 4.48 32.14
N SER A 92 3.96 4.24 31.23
CA SER A 92 5.15 5.08 31.11
C SER A 92 4.76 6.42 30.50
N ALA A 93 5.07 7.51 31.16
CA ALA A 93 4.89 8.86 30.65
C ALA A 93 5.98 9.12 29.60
N GLY A 94 5.81 8.56 28.38
CA GLY A 94 6.79 8.51 27.31
C GLY A 94 7.34 9.87 26.90
N GLY A 95 8.64 10.05 27.10
CA GLY A 95 9.52 10.97 26.39
C GLY A 95 10.76 10.17 25.97
N THR A 96 11.46 10.61 24.94
CA THR A 96 12.69 10.01 24.39
C THR A 96 13.90 10.06 25.34
N GLU A 97 13.71 10.37 26.62
CA GLU A 97 14.74 10.37 27.65
C GLU A 97 14.55 9.18 28.61
N ALA A 98 15.65 8.53 28.96
CA ALA A 98 15.76 7.29 29.72
C ALA A 98 15.22 7.32 31.17
N ASP A 99 14.57 8.40 31.61
CA ASP A 99 13.99 8.60 32.93
C ASP A 99 12.45 8.69 32.88
N GLY A 100 11.78 7.85 32.10
CA GLY A 100 10.32 7.80 31.99
C GLY A 100 9.65 7.57 33.34
N GLU A 101 9.07 8.62 33.92
CA GLU A 101 8.25 8.55 35.12
C GLU A 101 7.03 7.65 34.85
N THR A 102 6.84 6.60 35.66
CA THR A 102 5.65 5.76 35.58
C THR A 102 4.50 6.48 36.27
N VAL A 103 3.43 6.78 35.54
CA VAL A 103 2.20 7.40 36.05
C VAL A 103 1.06 6.41 36.01
N GLU A 104 0.08 6.58 36.90
CA GLU A 104 -1.12 5.75 36.90
C GLU A 104 -2.17 6.30 35.95
N ALA A 105 -2.65 5.45 35.01
CA ALA A 105 -3.82 5.70 34.19
C ALA A 105 -5.03 5.06 34.87
N ALA A 106 -5.91 5.87 35.43
CA ALA A 106 -7.17 5.41 36.00
C ALA A 106 -8.22 5.25 34.86
N TYR A 107 -9.04 4.21 34.98
CA TYR A 107 -10.16 3.96 34.08
C TYR A 107 -11.43 3.60 34.84
N LYS A 108 -12.58 3.94 34.25
CA LYS A 108 -13.90 3.57 34.75
C LYS A 108 -14.83 3.30 33.60
N PHE A 109 -15.48 2.15 33.63
CA PHE A 109 -16.54 1.75 32.72
C PHE A 109 -17.85 1.63 33.50
N THR A 110 -18.92 2.16 32.95
CA THR A 110 -20.25 2.08 33.50
C THR A 110 -21.23 1.67 32.43
N TYR A 111 -21.90 0.55 32.63
CA TYR A 111 -23.08 0.17 31.85
C TYR A 111 -24.32 0.47 32.69
N SER A 112 -25.39 0.92 32.06
CA SER A 112 -26.70 1.09 32.69
C SER A 112 -27.83 0.86 31.69
N SER A 113 -28.90 0.19 32.15
CA SER A 113 -30.14 -0.02 31.38
C SER A 113 -31.33 0.15 32.32
N GLY A 114 -32.36 0.85 31.89
CA GLY A 114 -33.58 1.00 32.68
C GLY A 114 -34.29 -0.33 32.88
N THR A 115 -34.33 -1.16 31.84
CA THR A 115 -34.89 -2.52 31.90
C THR A 115 -34.10 -3.45 31.01
N THR A 116 -33.69 -4.58 31.56
CA THR A 116 -33.15 -5.73 30.81
C THR A 116 -34.15 -6.87 30.92
N THR A 117 -34.55 -7.47 29.79
CA THR A 117 -35.46 -8.60 29.73
C THR A 117 -34.76 -9.79 29.08
N ILE A 118 -34.84 -10.96 29.75
CA ILE A 118 -34.21 -12.20 29.31
C ILE A 118 -35.27 -13.30 29.30
N ASP A 119 -35.46 -13.97 28.17
CA ASP A 119 -36.37 -15.08 28.01
C ASP A 119 -35.59 -16.40 27.91
N GLY A 120 -36.09 -17.44 28.65
CA GLY A 120 -35.52 -18.79 28.58
C GLY A 120 -34.07 -18.88 29.03
N LEU A 121 -33.65 -18.11 30.02
CA LEU A 121 -32.29 -18.17 30.57
C LEU A 121 -32.10 -19.48 31.31
N SER A 122 -31.13 -20.24 30.91
CA SER A 122 -30.70 -21.47 31.56
C SER A 122 -29.20 -21.63 31.54
N GLU A 123 -28.71 -22.47 32.40
CA GLU A 123 -27.28 -22.77 32.43
C GLU A 123 -27.10 -24.30 32.53
N LYS A 124 -26.12 -24.78 31.78
CA LYS A 124 -25.74 -26.19 31.81
C LYS A 124 -24.24 -26.34 31.52
N ASP A 125 -23.54 -27.02 32.43
CA ASP A 125 -22.12 -27.36 32.28
C ASP A 125 -21.21 -26.15 32.06
N GLY A 126 -21.54 -24.97 32.61
CA GLY A 126 -20.76 -23.74 32.40
C GLY A 126 -21.21 -22.89 31.18
N VAL A 127 -22.16 -23.37 30.39
CA VAL A 127 -22.68 -22.63 29.25
C VAL A 127 -24.05 -22.06 29.56
N TYR A 128 -24.21 -20.75 29.36
CA TYR A 128 -25.51 -20.07 29.40
C TYR A 128 -26.19 -20.11 28.07
N THR A 129 -27.51 -20.25 28.11
CA THR A 129 -28.33 -20.07 26.92
C THR A 129 -29.54 -19.22 27.27
N ALA A 130 -29.94 -18.32 26.36
CA ALA A 130 -31.15 -17.53 26.42
C ALA A 130 -31.82 -17.53 25.05
N SER A 131 -33.15 -17.69 25.00
CA SER A 131 -33.90 -17.57 23.74
C SER A 131 -33.96 -16.15 23.23
N SER A 132 -34.03 -15.18 24.13
CA SER A 132 -33.84 -13.76 23.80
C SER A 132 -33.24 -12.99 24.97
N TRP A 133 -32.50 -11.92 24.63
CA TRP A 133 -31.99 -10.95 25.58
C TRP A 133 -32.18 -9.57 24.99
N SER A 134 -32.98 -8.72 25.64
CA SER A 134 -33.33 -7.39 25.15
C SER A 134 -33.14 -6.31 26.20
N PHE A 135 -32.83 -5.12 25.72
CA PHE A 135 -32.48 -3.95 26.53
C PHE A 135 -33.41 -2.78 26.22
N SER A 136 -33.70 -1.98 27.25
CA SER A 136 -34.49 -0.76 27.05
C SER A 136 -33.75 0.31 26.25
N ASN A 137 -34.50 1.23 25.66
CA ASN A 137 -33.97 2.30 24.80
C ASN A 137 -33.16 3.37 25.56
N ASP A 138 -33.10 3.31 26.89
CA ASP A 138 -32.26 4.15 27.73
C ASP A 138 -30.93 3.48 28.14
N THR A 139 -30.57 2.40 27.44
CA THR A 139 -29.29 1.70 27.66
C THR A 139 -28.13 2.61 27.32
N GLN A 140 -27.20 2.75 28.25
CA GLN A 140 -26.05 3.62 28.12
C GLN A 140 -24.77 2.91 28.58
N PHE A 141 -23.71 3.19 27.88
CA PHE A 141 -22.35 2.81 28.21
C PHE A 141 -21.51 4.08 28.36
N GLU A 142 -20.75 4.19 29.46
CA GLU A 142 -19.83 5.29 29.71
C GLU A 142 -18.44 4.75 30.02
N ALA A 143 -17.41 5.27 29.34
CA ALA A 143 -16.02 5.00 29.60
C ALA A 143 -15.29 6.31 29.93
N ILE A 144 -14.55 6.33 31.03
CA ILE A 144 -13.71 7.45 31.44
C ILE A 144 -12.29 6.92 31.67
N GLY A 145 -11.32 7.58 31.05
CA GLY A 145 -9.91 7.33 31.28
C GLY A 145 -9.22 8.63 31.71
N SER A 146 -8.30 8.58 32.67
CA SER A 146 -7.54 9.76 33.09
C SER A 146 -6.12 9.39 33.49
N VAL A 147 -5.19 10.29 33.17
CA VAL A 147 -3.79 10.23 33.63
C VAL A 147 -3.55 11.51 34.43
N GLU A 148 -3.17 11.35 35.69
CA GLU A 148 -2.98 12.49 36.62
C GLU A 148 -2.00 13.52 36.00
N GLY A 149 -2.41 14.78 36.00
CA GLY A 149 -1.62 15.90 35.49
C GLY A 149 -1.39 15.93 33.96
N LYS A 150 -1.92 14.96 33.20
CA LYS A 150 -1.70 14.86 31.74
C LYS A 150 -2.98 15.04 30.93
N GLY A 151 -4.12 14.59 31.43
CA GLY A 151 -5.38 14.73 30.73
C GLY A 151 -6.40 13.65 31.05
N ARG A 152 -7.56 13.75 30.41
CA ARG A 152 -8.66 12.78 30.53
C ARG A 152 -9.41 12.60 29.21
N GLY A 153 -10.03 11.45 29.06
CA GLY A 153 -10.98 11.16 27.99
C GLY A 153 -12.31 10.64 28.54
N LYS A 154 -13.39 10.96 27.86
CA LYS A 154 -14.73 10.48 28.16
C LYS A 154 -15.42 10.04 26.87
N LEU A 155 -16.00 8.84 26.89
CA LEU A 155 -16.88 8.33 25.84
C LEU A 155 -18.21 7.97 26.48
N VAL A 156 -19.30 8.36 25.81
CA VAL A 156 -20.66 7.95 26.17
C VAL A 156 -21.33 7.38 24.94
N ALA A 157 -21.82 6.14 25.02
CA ALA A 157 -22.65 5.53 23.99
C ALA A 157 -24.06 5.30 24.53
N ARG A 158 -25.07 5.77 23.80
CA ARG A 158 -26.48 5.46 24.03
C ARG A 158 -26.96 4.49 22.98
N ILE A 159 -27.55 3.38 23.42
CA ILE A 159 -27.93 2.26 22.60
C ILE A 159 -29.44 2.11 22.62
N ASN A 160 -30.06 2.09 21.46
CA ASN A 160 -31.50 1.92 21.33
C ASN A 160 -31.81 0.62 20.58
N GLY A 161 -32.85 -0.09 21.02
CA GLY A 161 -33.40 -1.27 20.35
C GLY A 161 -32.41 -2.44 20.29
N MET A 162 -31.60 -2.63 21.36
CA MET A 162 -30.65 -3.76 21.38
C MET A 162 -31.36 -5.05 21.79
N SER A 163 -31.11 -6.11 21.01
CA SER A 163 -31.60 -7.48 21.30
C SER A 163 -30.63 -8.53 20.76
N ILE A 164 -30.59 -9.69 21.43
CA ILE A 164 -29.84 -10.88 21.01
C ILE A 164 -30.80 -12.06 21.04
N SER A 165 -30.79 -12.89 19.98
CA SER A 165 -31.65 -14.08 19.89
C SER A 165 -30.82 -15.36 19.89
N ASN A 166 -31.37 -16.41 20.53
CA ASN A 166 -30.73 -17.71 20.70
C ASN A 166 -29.26 -17.60 21.11
N TYR A 167 -29.05 -16.88 22.20
CA TYR A 167 -27.72 -16.51 22.70
C TYR A 167 -27.15 -17.65 23.55
N GLY A 168 -25.97 -18.13 23.16
CA GLY A 168 -25.17 -19.10 23.94
C GLY A 168 -23.78 -18.53 24.21
N PHE A 169 -23.38 -18.53 25.46
CA PHE A 169 -22.09 -17.97 25.87
C PHE A 169 -21.49 -18.64 27.09
N ASP A 170 -20.18 -18.65 27.15
CA ASP A 170 -19.41 -19.00 28.33
C ASP A 170 -18.90 -17.74 29.01
N VAL A 171 -18.59 -17.85 30.30
CA VAL A 171 -17.86 -16.78 30.95
C VAL A 171 -16.40 -17.14 31.04
N PRO A 172 -15.57 -16.22 30.56
CA PRO A 172 -14.13 -16.40 30.66
C PRO A 172 -13.67 -16.22 32.11
N ASP A 173 -12.80 -17.13 32.56
CA ASP A 173 -12.05 -16.93 33.82
C ASP A 173 -11.17 -15.70 33.72
N VAL A 174 -11.13 -14.89 34.78
CA VAL A 174 -10.11 -13.84 34.91
C VAL A 174 -8.75 -14.49 34.99
N PRO A 175 -7.86 -14.21 34.09
CA PRO A 175 -6.51 -14.73 34.16
C PRO A 175 -5.83 -14.19 35.42
N ALA A 176 -5.21 -15.07 36.21
CA ALA A 176 -4.44 -14.69 37.37
C ALA A 176 -3.42 -13.60 37.02
N ASP A 177 -3.19 -12.67 37.93
CA ASP A 177 -2.20 -11.61 37.71
C ASP A 177 -0.80 -12.21 37.51
N ASN A 178 -0.13 -11.78 36.49
CA ASN A 178 1.20 -12.24 36.13
C ASN A 178 2.03 -11.05 35.62
N ALA A 179 3.07 -10.70 36.34
CA ALA A 179 3.93 -9.57 36.01
C ALA A 179 4.64 -9.72 34.66
N ASP A 180 4.90 -10.96 34.24
CA ASP A 180 5.61 -11.30 33.01
C ASP A 180 4.65 -11.48 31.80
N LYS A 181 3.34 -11.61 32.06
CA LYS A 181 2.31 -11.86 31.03
C LYS A 181 1.15 -10.86 31.16
N LYS A 182 1.44 -9.61 31.01
CA LYS A 182 0.44 -8.54 31.22
C LYS A 182 -0.64 -8.51 30.14
N VAL A 183 -0.32 -8.89 28.89
CA VAL A 183 -1.21 -8.90 27.73
C VAL A 183 -1.62 -10.32 27.36
N SER A 184 -0.67 -11.23 27.18
CA SER A 184 -0.94 -12.57 26.67
C SER A 184 -1.84 -13.39 27.58
N ARG A 185 -1.85 -13.11 28.88
CA ARG A 185 -2.78 -13.73 29.84
C ARG A 185 -4.26 -13.50 29.50
N TRP A 186 -4.58 -12.39 28.80
CA TRP A 186 -5.95 -12.04 28.44
C TRP A 186 -6.43 -12.74 27.16
N LEU A 187 -5.56 -13.45 26.45
CA LEU A 187 -5.94 -14.11 25.21
C LEU A 187 -7.05 -15.15 25.37
N PRO A 188 -7.04 -16.05 26.38
CA PRO A 188 -8.16 -16.98 26.62
C PRO A 188 -9.48 -16.25 26.89
N PHE A 189 -9.43 -15.17 27.65
CA PHE A 189 -10.59 -14.31 27.94
C PHE A 189 -11.16 -13.71 26.64
N LEU A 190 -10.32 -13.10 25.80
CA LEU A 190 -10.72 -12.53 24.51
C LEU A 190 -11.25 -13.62 23.57
N ARG A 191 -10.66 -14.82 23.58
CA ARG A 191 -11.11 -15.94 22.79
C ARG A 191 -12.55 -16.31 23.16
N THR A 192 -12.86 -16.50 24.42
CA THR A 192 -14.22 -16.80 24.88
C THR A 192 -15.22 -15.71 24.46
N LEU A 193 -14.83 -14.43 24.56
CA LEU A 193 -15.67 -13.31 24.14
C LEU A 193 -16.02 -13.34 22.65
N MET A 194 -15.06 -13.69 21.79
CA MET A 194 -15.22 -13.63 20.35
C MET A 194 -15.81 -14.90 19.75
N LEU A 195 -15.89 -15.99 20.52
CA LEU A 195 -16.43 -17.29 20.07
C LEU A 195 -17.90 -17.55 20.47
N GLN A 196 -18.63 -16.51 20.88
CA GLN A 196 -20.03 -16.62 21.32
C GLN A 196 -20.96 -17.06 20.19
N ASN A 197 -22.04 -17.76 20.58
CA ASN A 197 -23.03 -18.30 19.66
C ASN A 197 -24.34 -17.52 19.77
N PHE A 198 -24.90 -17.05 18.67
CA PHE A 198 -26.23 -16.40 18.60
C PHE A 198 -26.75 -16.44 17.16
N ASP A 199 -28.07 -16.33 17.03
CA ASP A 199 -28.68 -16.26 15.69
C ASP A 199 -28.64 -14.84 15.16
N GLU A 200 -28.99 -13.84 15.98
CA GLU A 200 -28.96 -12.43 15.62
C GLU A 200 -28.66 -11.57 16.83
N THR A 201 -27.77 -10.62 16.66
CA THR A 201 -27.66 -9.43 17.50
C THR A 201 -28.14 -8.23 16.68
N LYS A 202 -29.10 -7.48 17.18
CA LYS A 202 -29.66 -6.31 16.52
C LYS A 202 -29.56 -5.10 17.41
N VAL A 203 -29.24 -3.94 16.80
CA VAL A 203 -29.25 -2.63 17.45
C VAL A 203 -29.86 -1.63 16.47
N ASP A 204 -30.96 -0.98 16.87
CA ASP A 204 -31.62 -0.03 15.97
C ASP A 204 -30.80 1.25 15.78
N ALA A 205 -30.20 1.76 16.85
CA ALA A 205 -29.30 2.92 16.78
C ALA A 205 -28.29 2.98 17.92
N VAL A 206 -27.11 3.54 17.66
CA VAL A 206 -26.10 3.90 18.67
C VAL A 206 -25.70 5.36 18.46
N ALA A 207 -25.84 6.18 19.51
CA ALA A 207 -25.33 7.54 19.52
C ALA A 207 -24.15 7.64 20.49
N MET A 208 -22.96 8.00 19.99
CA MET A 208 -21.77 8.16 20.79
C MET A 208 -21.27 9.59 20.84
N THR A 209 -20.74 9.98 21.98
CA THR A 209 -20.01 11.23 22.16
C THR A 209 -18.63 10.92 22.75
N LEU A 210 -17.62 11.57 22.21
CA LEU A 210 -16.22 11.46 22.66
C LEU A 210 -15.71 12.86 23.01
N GLU A 211 -15.03 12.99 24.13
CA GLU A 211 -14.29 14.20 24.50
C GLU A 211 -12.93 13.80 25.04
N ALA A 212 -11.89 14.52 24.67
CA ALA A 212 -10.54 14.36 25.20
C ALA A 212 -9.95 15.73 25.58
N TYR A 213 -9.32 15.78 26.74
CA TYR A 213 -8.75 16.98 27.32
C TYR A 213 -7.28 16.72 27.65
N GLU A 214 -6.43 17.71 27.42
CA GLU A 214 -5.03 17.74 27.83
C GLU A 214 -4.85 18.74 28.98
N GLY A 215 -3.92 18.43 29.89
CA GLY A 215 -3.60 19.30 31.02
C GLY A 215 -4.07 18.76 32.36
N SER A 216 -3.82 19.53 33.41
CA SER A 216 -4.31 19.23 34.78
C SER A 216 -5.76 19.68 34.93
N LYS A 217 -6.46 19.13 35.92
CA LYS A 217 -7.89 19.40 36.18
C LYS A 217 -8.26 20.88 36.30
N ASP A 218 -7.30 21.72 36.67
CA ASP A 218 -7.52 23.17 36.85
C ASP A 218 -7.17 23.99 35.58
N ASP A 219 -6.53 23.34 34.57
CA ASP A 219 -6.09 23.96 33.30
C ASP A 219 -6.29 22.98 32.14
N GLU A 220 -7.47 22.37 32.07
CA GLU A 220 -7.82 21.42 31.02
C GLU A 220 -8.15 22.15 29.71
N GLN A 221 -7.55 21.70 28.62
CA GLN A 221 -7.86 22.18 27.27
C GLN A 221 -8.46 21.04 26.44
N LEU A 222 -9.59 21.30 25.78
CA LEU A 222 -10.21 20.37 24.84
C LEU A 222 -9.30 20.18 23.63
N ILE A 223 -8.93 18.94 23.33
CA ILE A 223 -8.11 18.59 22.16
C ILE A 223 -8.90 17.84 21.10
N VAL A 224 -9.91 17.08 21.50
CA VAL A 224 -10.80 16.33 20.62
C VAL A 224 -12.22 16.35 21.18
N SER A 225 -13.20 16.62 20.33
CA SER A 225 -14.60 16.38 20.58
C SER A 225 -15.21 15.66 19.38
N GLY A 226 -16.04 14.65 19.62
CA GLY A 226 -16.63 13.87 18.53
C GLY A 226 -18.03 13.39 18.85
N THR A 227 -18.81 13.23 17.79
CA THR A 227 -20.10 12.53 17.82
C THR A 227 -20.08 11.44 16.75
N MET A 228 -20.67 10.28 17.05
CA MET A 228 -20.92 9.23 16.09
C MET A 228 -22.37 8.76 16.25
N GLN A 229 -23.05 8.63 15.13
CA GLN A 229 -24.36 8.01 15.03
C GLN A 229 -24.24 6.80 14.12
N MET A 230 -24.69 5.65 14.60
CA MET A 230 -24.81 4.42 13.84
C MET A 230 -26.27 3.99 13.85
N ASP A 231 -26.82 3.72 12.68
CA ASP A 231 -28.18 3.27 12.50
C ASP A 231 -28.17 1.87 11.88
N GLY A 232 -29.06 0.99 12.33
CA GLY A 232 -29.30 -0.31 11.72
C GLY A 232 -28.10 -1.28 11.79
N TYR A 233 -27.59 -1.54 13.01
CA TYR A 233 -26.53 -2.54 13.18
C TYR A 233 -27.13 -3.93 13.45
N SER A 234 -26.68 -4.94 12.69
CA SER A 234 -27.00 -6.34 12.97
C SER A 234 -25.83 -7.28 12.70
N VAL A 235 -25.78 -8.37 13.48
CA VAL A 235 -24.84 -9.48 13.34
C VAL A 235 -25.65 -10.75 13.25
N LEU A 236 -25.45 -11.54 12.20
CA LEU A 236 -26.23 -12.72 11.91
C LEU A 236 -25.37 -13.98 12.03
N ASN A 237 -25.96 -15.03 12.65
CA ASN A 237 -25.44 -16.40 12.71
C ASN A 237 -23.98 -16.48 13.16
N SER A 238 -23.71 -16.13 14.42
CA SER A 238 -22.40 -16.38 15.04
C SER A 238 -22.33 -17.82 15.59
N ARG A 239 -21.33 -18.59 15.19
CA ARG A 239 -21.05 -19.95 15.66
C ARG A 239 -19.55 -20.16 15.78
N ASP A 240 -19.08 -20.43 16.99
CA ASP A 240 -17.65 -20.69 17.25
C ASP A 240 -16.71 -19.65 16.66
N GLY A 241 -17.10 -18.36 16.73
CA GLY A 241 -16.35 -17.23 16.20
C GLY A 241 -16.47 -17.02 14.68
N LYS A 242 -17.26 -17.85 13.99
CA LYS A 242 -17.62 -17.61 12.58
C LYS A 242 -18.95 -16.88 12.52
N VAL A 243 -18.97 -15.75 11.87
CA VAL A 243 -20.14 -14.89 11.71
C VAL A 243 -20.49 -14.83 10.24
N GLU A 244 -21.75 -15.17 9.90
CA GLU A 244 -22.21 -15.14 8.52
C GLU A 244 -22.20 -13.73 7.96
N ARG A 245 -22.73 -12.75 8.75
CA ARG A 245 -22.91 -11.40 8.22
C ARG A 245 -22.97 -10.34 9.31
N TYR A 246 -22.25 -9.23 9.09
CA TYR A 246 -22.43 -7.95 9.80
C TYR A 246 -23.05 -6.95 8.84
N VAL A 247 -24.01 -6.17 9.32
CA VAL A 247 -24.65 -5.10 8.56
C VAL A 247 -24.65 -3.82 9.38
N MET A 248 -24.33 -2.70 8.75
CA MET A 248 -24.51 -1.35 9.28
C MET A 248 -25.15 -0.50 8.18
N ASP A 249 -26.38 -0.03 8.42
CA ASP A 249 -27.11 0.73 7.40
C ASP A 249 -26.46 2.09 7.17
N LYS A 250 -26.12 2.79 8.25
CA LYS A 250 -25.49 4.11 8.17
C LYS A 250 -24.61 4.39 9.39
N VAL A 251 -23.44 4.97 9.16
CA VAL A 251 -22.59 5.58 10.19
C VAL A 251 -22.29 7.01 9.82
N THR A 252 -22.58 7.95 10.73
CA THR A 252 -22.19 9.34 10.59
C THR A 252 -21.28 9.72 11.75
N GLN A 253 -20.14 10.30 11.46
CA GLN A 253 -19.15 10.72 12.45
C GLN A 253 -18.81 12.19 12.22
N ASN A 254 -18.75 12.96 13.30
CA ASN A 254 -18.25 14.33 13.29
C ASN A 254 -17.19 14.45 14.39
N ILE A 255 -15.97 14.80 14.00
CA ILE A 255 -14.84 14.98 14.90
C ILE A 255 -14.33 16.40 14.77
N LEU A 256 -14.15 17.06 15.91
CA LEU A 256 -13.47 18.33 16.03
C LEU A 256 -12.11 18.06 16.69
N THR A 257 -11.03 18.45 16.03
CA THR A 257 -9.68 18.35 16.56
C THR A 257 -9.02 19.73 16.56
N ARG A 258 -8.13 19.97 17.53
CA ARG A 258 -7.33 21.20 17.51
C ARG A 258 -6.38 21.20 16.32
N ALA A 259 -6.38 22.30 15.56
CA ALA A 259 -5.48 22.48 14.43
C ALA A 259 -4.02 22.55 14.90
N GLU A 260 -3.14 22.03 14.07
CA GLU A 260 -1.70 22.08 14.36
C GLU A 260 -1.21 23.53 14.38
N HIS A 261 -0.54 23.97 15.44
CA HIS A 261 -0.02 25.32 15.64
C HIS A 261 -1.08 26.44 15.80
N SER A 262 -2.33 26.10 16.08
CA SER A 262 -3.43 27.06 16.34
C SER A 262 -4.29 26.57 17.50
N ASP A 263 -5.02 27.49 18.14
CA ASP A 263 -6.08 27.15 19.10
C ASP A 263 -7.43 26.87 18.40
N ASP A 264 -7.48 26.99 17.07
CA ASP A 264 -8.69 26.74 16.31
C ASP A 264 -9.01 25.24 16.27
N MET A 265 -10.30 24.93 16.30
CA MET A 265 -10.80 23.56 16.12
C MET A 265 -11.19 23.39 14.65
N VAL A 266 -10.69 22.34 14.02
CA VAL A 266 -11.05 21.94 12.65
C VAL A 266 -11.97 20.73 12.68
N SER A 267 -12.94 20.70 11.76
CA SER A 267 -13.93 19.65 11.71
C SER A 267 -13.63 18.60 10.63
N GLN A 268 -13.94 17.35 10.96
CA GLN A 268 -14.05 16.27 9.99
C GLN A 268 -15.39 15.59 10.14
N THR A 269 -16.19 15.60 9.09
CA THR A 269 -17.45 14.87 9.02
C THR A 269 -17.29 13.70 8.06
N THR A 270 -17.72 12.51 8.48
CA THR A 270 -17.69 11.30 7.67
C THR A 270 -19.06 10.64 7.69
N THR A 271 -19.56 10.23 6.54
CA THR A 271 -20.79 9.43 6.41
C THR A 271 -20.47 8.19 5.58
N GLN A 272 -20.88 7.04 6.09
CA GLN A 272 -20.74 5.73 5.47
C GLN A 272 -22.10 5.06 5.41
N ILE A 273 -22.48 4.52 4.27
CA ILE A 273 -23.80 3.91 4.03
C ILE A 273 -23.62 2.49 3.52
N GLY A 274 -24.47 1.57 3.98
CA GLY A 274 -24.59 0.23 3.45
C GLY A 274 -23.32 -0.62 3.63
N THR A 275 -22.78 -0.64 4.85
CA THR A 275 -21.62 -1.49 5.15
C THR A 275 -22.05 -2.91 5.46
N VAL A 276 -21.50 -3.86 4.73
CA VAL A 276 -21.72 -5.29 4.93
C VAL A 276 -20.39 -6.02 4.97
N TYR A 277 -20.23 -6.90 5.96
CA TYR A 277 -19.15 -7.90 6.00
C TYR A 277 -19.79 -9.28 5.95
N GLU A 278 -19.24 -10.20 5.19
CA GLU A 278 -19.72 -11.57 5.06
C GLU A 278 -18.59 -12.57 5.33
N ASP A 279 -18.96 -13.74 5.86
CA ASP A 279 -18.05 -14.83 6.18
C ASP A 279 -16.87 -14.38 7.07
N VAL A 280 -17.19 -13.74 8.20
CA VAL A 280 -16.16 -13.26 9.14
C VAL A 280 -15.75 -14.40 10.08
N ASN A 281 -14.44 -14.62 10.22
CA ASN A 281 -13.85 -15.67 11.06
C ASN A 281 -12.97 -15.06 12.15
N ASN A 282 -13.59 -14.71 13.27
CA ASN A 282 -12.91 -14.15 14.43
C ASN A 282 -11.90 -15.15 15.06
N ALA A 283 -12.18 -16.46 14.97
CA ALA A 283 -11.28 -17.48 15.47
C ALA A 283 -9.93 -17.45 14.77
N ALA A 284 -9.93 -17.35 13.42
CA ALA A 284 -8.70 -17.23 12.63
C ALA A 284 -7.87 -15.97 12.98
N PHE A 285 -8.55 -14.87 13.29
CA PHE A 285 -7.89 -13.63 13.72
C PHE A 285 -7.22 -13.78 15.11
N ILE A 286 -7.88 -14.44 16.05
CA ILE A 286 -7.31 -14.72 17.38
C ILE A 286 -6.14 -15.69 17.27
N ASP A 287 -6.29 -16.75 16.48
CA ASP A 287 -5.26 -17.77 16.26
C ASP A 287 -3.95 -17.18 15.70
N LEU A 288 -4.03 -16.08 14.96
CA LEU A 288 -2.85 -15.35 14.50
C LEU A 288 -1.93 -14.94 15.65
N PHE A 289 -2.50 -14.53 16.79
CA PHE A 289 -1.75 -14.03 17.95
C PHE A 289 -1.53 -15.09 19.02
N ASP A 290 -2.18 -16.25 18.94
CA ASP A 290 -2.08 -17.31 19.95
C ASP A 290 -0.76 -18.10 19.79
N PRO A 291 0.19 -18.00 20.75
CA PRO A 291 1.45 -18.75 20.68
C PRO A 291 1.26 -20.27 20.83
N ALA A 292 0.09 -20.73 21.26
CA ALA A 292 -0.22 -22.16 21.35
C ALA A 292 -0.62 -22.75 19.98
N VAL A 293 -1.01 -21.93 19.02
CA VAL A 293 -1.33 -22.33 17.65
C VAL A 293 -0.04 -22.43 16.85
N ALA A 294 0.21 -23.60 16.26
CA ALA A 294 1.41 -23.83 15.45
C ALA A 294 1.41 -22.95 14.17
N ALA A 295 2.58 -22.51 13.78
CA ALA A 295 2.77 -21.82 12.49
C ALA A 295 2.37 -22.74 11.32
N SER A 296 1.77 -22.17 10.29
CA SER A 296 1.33 -22.84 9.06
C SER A 296 1.46 -21.88 7.88
N ASP A 297 1.66 -22.42 6.68
CA ASP A 297 1.55 -21.64 5.43
C ASP A 297 0.12 -21.59 4.89
N ASP A 298 -0.82 -22.21 5.60
CA ASP A 298 -2.23 -22.19 5.22
C ASP A 298 -2.82 -20.77 5.35
N ARG A 299 -3.58 -20.37 4.35
CA ARG A 299 -4.34 -19.13 4.37
C ARG A 299 -5.65 -19.35 5.09
N LEU A 300 -5.92 -18.54 6.10
CA LEU A 300 -7.18 -18.56 6.84
C LEU A 300 -7.93 -17.27 6.53
N THR A 301 -9.03 -17.36 5.80
CA THR A 301 -9.90 -16.20 5.54
C THR A 301 -10.44 -15.67 6.86
N VAL A 302 -10.24 -14.38 7.12
CA VAL A 302 -10.77 -13.63 8.27
C VAL A 302 -12.05 -12.90 7.88
N VAL A 303 -12.10 -12.32 6.67
CA VAL A 303 -13.28 -11.68 6.10
C VAL A 303 -13.43 -12.14 4.66
N GLY A 304 -14.53 -12.81 4.35
CA GLY A 304 -14.82 -13.30 3.00
C GLY A 304 -15.10 -12.17 2.04
N SER A 305 -15.99 -11.25 2.41
CA SER A 305 -16.24 -10.01 1.69
C SER A 305 -16.57 -8.85 2.61
N GLN A 306 -16.19 -7.67 2.18
CA GLN A 306 -16.62 -6.38 2.74
C GLN A 306 -17.11 -5.49 1.61
N THR A 307 -18.25 -4.84 1.80
CA THR A 307 -18.76 -3.81 0.88
C THR A 307 -19.23 -2.59 1.65
N VAL A 308 -19.01 -1.42 1.08
CA VAL A 308 -19.59 -0.14 1.52
C VAL A 308 -20.25 0.48 0.29
N GLU A 309 -21.55 0.77 0.37
CA GLU A 309 -22.31 1.30 -0.76
C GLU A 309 -21.85 2.71 -1.14
N SER A 310 -21.62 3.56 -0.14
CA SER A 310 -21.06 4.89 -0.35
C SER A 310 -20.35 5.42 0.89
N TYR A 311 -19.34 6.26 0.63
CA TYR A 311 -18.56 6.95 1.65
C TYR A 311 -18.40 8.41 1.28
N GLU A 312 -18.66 9.32 2.23
CA GLU A 312 -18.45 10.76 2.09
C GLU A 312 -17.62 11.25 3.29
N SER A 313 -16.60 12.05 3.02
CA SER A 313 -15.80 12.74 4.03
C SER A 313 -15.63 14.20 3.66
N THR A 314 -15.86 15.09 4.62
CA THR A 314 -15.54 16.51 4.50
C THR A 314 -14.57 16.86 5.62
N GLN A 315 -13.42 17.36 5.28
CA GLN A 315 -12.37 17.76 6.22
C GLN A 315 -12.07 19.24 6.06
N GLU A 316 -12.29 20.00 7.12
CA GLU A 316 -11.82 21.37 7.21
C GLU A 316 -10.33 21.39 7.52
N VAL A 317 -9.53 21.99 6.64
CA VAL A 317 -8.06 22.11 6.79
C VAL A 317 -7.67 23.47 7.37
N ALA A 318 -8.53 24.46 7.17
CA ALA A 318 -8.47 25.78 7.76
C ALA A 318 -9.88 26.36 7.81
N PRO A 319 -10.15 27.37 8.67
CA PRO A 319 -11.48 27.99 8.73
C PRO A 319 -11.98 28.45 7.35
N GLY A 320 -13.08 27.83 6.89
CA GLY A 320 -13.67 28.09 5.57
C GLY A 320 -12.98 27.42 4.38
N PHE A 321 -11.97 26.58 4.60
CA PHE A 321 -11.33 25.80 3.58
C PHE A 321 -11.51 24.30 3.87
N ALA A 322 -12.45 23.67 3.20
CA ALA A 322 -12.77 22.26 3.41
C ALA A 322 -12.54 21.44 2.14
N ILE A 323 -11.92 20.27 2.29
CA ILE A 323 -11.78 19.25 1.25
C ILE A 323 -12.91 18.25 1.43
N ARG A 324 -13.64 17.98 0.36
CA ARG A 324 -14.70 16.98 0.32
C ARG A 324 -14.29 15.81 -0.56
N MET A 325 -14.43 14.61 -0.05
CA MET A 325 -14.21 13.36 -0.77
C MET A 325 -15.51 12.55 -0.75
N THR A 326 -15.91 12.05 -1.90
CA THR A 326 -17.02 11.09 -2.04
C THR A 326 -16.53 9.87 -2.78
N THR A 327 -17.00 8.67 -2.40
CA THR A 327 -16.80 7.44 -3.16
C THR A 327 -18.14 6.76 -3.37
N GLY A 328 -18.32 6.11 -4.51
CA GLY A 328 -19.48 5.27 -4.77
C GLY A 328 -19.39 3.97 -3.98
N ASN A 329 -18.62 3.01 -4.46
CA ASN A 329 -18.49 1.69 -3.84
C ASN A 329 -17.10 1.45 -3.32
N VAL A 330 -17.00 0.87 -2.12
CA VAL A 330 -15.76 0.32 -1.56
C VAL A 330 -15.96 -1.16 -1.35
N HIS A 331 -15.04 -1.99 -1.82
CA HIS A 331 -15.11 -3.43 -1.59
C HIS A 331 -13.74 -4.02 -1.23
N ALA A 332 -13.77 -5.09 -0.46
CA ALA A 332 -12.62 -5.95 -0.21
C ALA A 332 -13.09 -7.41 -0.22
N ASN A 333 -12.34 -8.29 -0.85
CA ASN A 333 -12.65 -9.71 -0.94
C ASN A 333 -11.48 -10.54 -0.46
N ASP A 334 -11.80 -11.58 0.33
CA ASP A 334 -10.87 -12.56 0.86
C ASP A 334 -9.66 -11.92 1.55
N PHE A 335 -9.96 -11.19 2.63
CA PHE A 335 -8.93 -10.80 3.59
C PHE A 335 -8.56 -12.01 4.43
N PHE A 336 -7.31 -12.44 4.35
CA PHE A 336 -6.82 -13.65 4.99
C PHE A 336 -5.60 -13.38 5.86
N VAL A 337 -5.36 -14.30 6.79
CA VAL A 337 -4.16 -14.33 7.61
C VAL A 337 -3.40 -15.64 7.44
N VAL A 338 -2.11 -15.59 7.74
CA VAL A 338 -1.20 -16.75 7.75
C VAL A 338 -0.45 -16.73 9.08
N LYS A 339 -0.60 -17.79 9.88
CA LYS A 339 0.07 -17.90 11.18
C LYS A 339 1.57 -18.09 10.98
N ARG A 340 2.36 -17.13 11.47
CA ARG A 340 3.82 -17.17 11.43
C ARG A 340 4.40 -17.61 12.77
N ASP A 341 5.62 -18.14 12.73
CA ASP A 341 6.36 -18.54 13.93
C ASP A 341 6.99 -17.30 14.60
N PHE A 342 6.14 -16.53 15.28
CA PHE A 342 6.54 -15.36 16.03
C PHE A 342 5.52 -15.08 17.16
N ASP A 343 6.03 -14.86 18.39
CA ASP A 343 5.20 -14.54 19.55
C ASP A 343 5.04 -13.02 19.71
N PHE A 344 4.02 -12.46 19.03
CA PHE A 344 3.67 -11.03 19.10
C PHE A 344 3.24 -10.60 20.52
N LEU A 345 2.49 -11.46 21.21
CA LEU A 345 2.01 -11.13 22.56
C LEU A 345 3.14 -11.20 23.59
N GLY A 346 4.06 -12.15 23.45
CA GLY A 346 5.26 -12.21 24.28
C GLY A 346 6.17 -11.00 24.11
N LEU A 347 6.27 -10.45 22.87
CA LEU A 347 6.98 -9.18 22.64
C LEU A 347 6.31 -8.00 23.38
N LEU A 348 4.97 -7.90 23.34
CA LEU A 348 4.22 -6.88 24.08
C LEU A 348 4.31 -7.05 25.58
N ASP A 349 4.26 -8.28 26.09
CA ASP A 349 4.45 -8.59 27.50
C ASP A 349 5.82 -8.12 27.99
N GLY A 350 6.88 -8.41 27.22
CA GLY A 350 8.24 -7.98 27.54
C GLY A 350 8.36 -6.45 27.59
N LEU A 351 7.81 -5.74 26.62
CA LEU A 351 7.76 -4.27 26.60
C LEU A 351 7.08 -3.69 27.84
N LEU A 352 5.92 -4.24 28.23
CA LEU A 352 5.18 -3.79 29.41
C LEU A 352 5.82 -4.22 30.73
N ALA A 353 6.65 -5.26 30.71
CA ALA A 353 7.49 -5.64 31.84
C ALA A 353 8.76 -4.79 31.97
N GLY A 354 8.96 -3.80 31.09
CA GLY A 354 10.15 -2.94 31.07
C GLY A 354 11.38 -3.61 30.45
N GLN A 355 11.19 -4.68 29.68
CA GLN A 355 12.27 -5.29 28.90
C GLN A 355 12.43 -4.50 27.61
N GLU A 356 13.64 -4.07 27.30
CA GLU A 356 13.94 -3.47 26.01
C GLU A 356 14.07 -4.59 24.96
N PRO A 357 13.14 -4.68 23.97
CA PRO A 357 13.29 -5.67 22.90
C PRO A 357 14.52 -5.32 22.07
N SER A 358 15.25 -6.33 21.65
CA SER A 358 16.33 -6.10 20.68
C SER A 358 15.77 -5.53 19.39
N ILE A 359 16.54 -4.65 18.71
CA ILE A 359 16.17 -4.10 17.39
C ILE A 359 15.92 -5.25 16.41
N GLU A 360 16.66 -6.36 16.53
CA GLU A 360 16.45 -7.59 15.77
C GLU A 360 15.05 -8.16 15.97
N ASN A 361 14.58 -8.32 17.21
CA ASN A 361 13.25 -8.85 17.52
C ASN A 361 12.15 -7.92 16.99
N LEU A 362 12.33 -6.60 17.09
CA LEU A 362 11.39 -5.63 16.53
C LEU A 362 11.35 -5.72 15.01
N GLY A 363 12.49 -5.79 14.32
CA GLY A 363 12.59 -5.89 12.87
C GLY A 363 12.01 -7.20 12.33
N VAL A 364 12.37 -8.33 12.97
CA VAL A 364 11.82 -9.64 12.63
C VAL A 364 10.32 -9.69 12.90
N GLY A 365 9.86 -9.15 14.05
CA GLY A 365 8.45 -9.08 14.39
C GLY A 365 7.63 -8.28 13.37
N ALA A 366 8.09 -7.09 13.00
CA ALA A 366 7.43 -6.26 12.01
C ALA A 366 7.33 -6.96 10.64
N LEU A 367 8.41 -7.64 10.22
CA LEU A 367 8.46 -8.39 8.98
C LEU A 367 7.55 -9.63 9.00
N GLN A 368 7.48 -10.36 10.12
CA GLN A 368 6.55 -11.48 10.28
C GLN A 368 5.10 -11.01 10.31
N LEU A 369 4.80 -9.89 10.97
CA LEU A 369 3.45 -9.30 10.97
C LEU A 369 3.02 -8.91 9.56
N TYR A 370 3.88 -8.22 8.80
CA TYR A 370 3.63 -7.89 7.40
C TYR A 370 3.32 -9.15 6.57
N ARG A 371 4.08 -10.24 6.78
CA ARG A 371 3.89 -11.51 6.08
C ARG A 371 2.65 -12.29 6.51
N SER A 372 2.02 -11.90 7.60
CA SER A 372 0.84 -12.59 8.12
C SER A 372 -0.46 -12.18 7.46
N PHE A 373 -0.49 -11.12 6.63
CA PHE A 373 -1.71 -10.60 6.05
C PHE A 373 -1.70 -10.65 4.52
N GLY A 374 -2.88 -10.76 3.96
CA GLY A 374 -3.10 -10.62 2.53
C GLY A 374 -4.57 -10.35 2.19
N VAL A 375 -4.78 -9.86 0.98
CA VAL A 375 -6.10 -9.60 0.42
C VAL A 375 -6.11 -9.97 -1.05
N LYS A 376 -7.18 -10.62 -1.49
CA LYS A 376 -7.31 -11.02 -2.89
C LYS A 376 -7.67 -9.84 -3.77
N ASP A 377 -8.58 -8.99 -3.32
CA ASP A 377 -9.10 -7.86 -4.08
C ASP A 377 -9.57 -6.76 -3.13
N LEU A 378 -9.17 -5.54 -3.41
CA LEU A 378 -9.58 -4.31 -2.71
C LEU A 378 -9.82 -3.24 -3.75
N GLY A 379 -10.97 -2.55 -3.71
CA GLY A 379 -11.30 -1.51 -4.67
C GLY A 379 -12.12 -0.36 -4.09
N LEU A 380 -11.93 0.81 -4.70
CA LEU A 380 -12.69 2.04 -4.50
C LEU A 380 -13.18 2.49 -5.86
N MET A 381 -14.47 2.80 -5.99
CA MET A 381 -15.08 3.22 -7.25
C MET A 381 -15.69 4.61 -7.14
N ASP A 382 -15.71 5.33 -8.25
CA ASP A 382 -16.39 6.63 -8.40
C ASP A 382 -15.97 7.65 -7.34
N MET A 383 -14.66 7.77 -7.10
CA MET A 383 -14.14 8.74 -6.14
C MET A 383 -14.11 10.14 -6.75
N THR A 384 -14.59 11.12 -6.01
CA THR A 384 -14.45 12.54 -6.34
C THR A 384 -13.84 13.29 -5.16
N VAL A 385 -12.81 14.07 -5.43
CA VAL A 385 -12.22 15.01 -4.47
C VAL A 385 -12.51 16.43 -4.94
N THR A 386 -13.09 17.24 -4.06
CA THR A 386 -13.41 18.65 -4.32
C THR A 386 -12.72 19.51 -3.27
N ALA A 387 -12.04 20.55 -3.69
CA ALA A 387 -11.39 21.53 -2.82
C ALA A 387 -11.61 22.95 -3.36
N PRO A 388 -11.73 23.99 -2.50
CA PRO A 388 -11.74 25.37 -2.96
C PRO A 388 -10.43 25.72 -3.70
N ASN A 389 -10.52 26.53 -4.75
CA ASN A 389 -9.35 27.06 -5.43
C ASN A 389 -8.65 28.06 -4.50
N PRO A 390 -7.36 27.87 -4.15
CA PRO A 390 -6.64 28.78 -3.25
C PRO A 390 -6.56 30.24 -3.75
N GLU A 391 -6.57 30.45 -5.07
CA GLU A 391 -6.49 31.76 -5.69
C GLU A 391 -7.86 32.42 -5.88
N GLN A 392 -8.90 31.59 -6.03
CA GLN A 392 -10.30 32.01 -6.25
C GLN A 392 -11.22 31.15 -5.37
N PRO A 393 -11.36 31.45 -4.06
CA PRO A 393 -12.07 30.58 -3.11
C PRO A 393 -13.57 30.32 -3.43
N ASP A 394 -14.16 31.10 -4.32
CA ASP A 394 -15.52 30.91 -4.83
C ASP A 394 -15.60 29.83 -5.94
N GLU A 395 -14.44 29.37 -6.45
CA GLU A 395 -14.33 28.30 -7.44
C GLU A 395 -13.84 27.01 -6.78
N GLU A 396 -14.32 25.87 -7.25
CA GLU A 396 -13.94 24.56 -6.74
C GLU A 396 -13.05 23.81 -7.77
N ILE A 397 -11.95 23.25 -7.30
CA ILE A 397 -11.13 22.29 -8.04
C ILE A 397 -11.73 20.91 -7.80
N ARG A 398 -12.05 20.20 -8.88
CA ARG A 398 -12.60 18.85 -8.82
C ARG A 398 -11.69 17.86 -9.52
N VAL A 399 -11.36 16.78 -8.80
CA VAL A 399 -10.65 15.61 -9.34
C VAL A 399 -11.56 14.40 -9.21
N ALA A 400 -11.86 13.75 -10.33
CA ALA A 400 -12.60 12.49 -10.35
C ALA A 400 -11.63 11.33 -10.62
N ILE A 401 -11.88 10.18 -9.98
CA ILE A 401 -11.13 8.93 -10.15
C ILE A 401 -12.17 7.83 -10.29
N GLY A 402 -12.18 7.12 -11.43
CA GLY A 402 -13.17 6.08 -11.70
C GLY A 402 -12.95 4.84 -10.82
N GLU A 403 -11.73 4.33 -10.75
CA GLU A 403 -11.41 3.17 -9.91
C GLU A 403 -10.00 3.26 -9.33
N MET A 404 -9.85 2.87 -8.08
CA MET A 404 -8.56 2.50 -7.46
C MET A 404 -8.66 1.04 -7.03
N LYS A 405 -7.68 0.23 -7.41
CA LYS A 405 -7.73 -1.22 -7.19
C LYS A 405 -6.40 -1.78 -6.74
N MET A 406 -6.46 -2.78 -5.85
CA MET A 406 -5.31 -3.62 -5.48
C MET A 406 -5.75 -5.09 -5.53
N VAL A 407 -4.97 -5.91 -6.23
CA VAL A 407 -5.29 -7.33 -6.45
C VAL A 407 -4.14 -8.21 -6.02
N ASN A 408 -4.45 -9.31 -5.32
CA ASN A 408 -3.50 -10.35 -4.90
C ASN A 408 -2.32 -9.80 -4.08
N PHE A 409 -2.63 -8.94 -3.10
CA PHE A 409 -1.62 -8.53 -2.13
C PHE A 409 -1.35 -9.66 -1.13
N SER A 410 -0.09 -10.01 -0.95
CA SER A 410 0.36 -11.01 0.03
C SER A 410 1.84 -10.85 0.37
N SER A 411 2.34 -11.68 1.28
CA SER A 411 3.77 -11.73 1.60
C SER A 411 4.67 -12.10 0.41
N ASN A 412 4.13 -12.64 -0.67
CA ASN A 412 4.89 -13.06 -1.84
C ASN A 412 4.97 -11.97 -2.91
N GLY A 413 4.08 -10.97 -2.84
CA GLY A 413 4.05 -9.92 -3.83
C GLY A 413 2.71 -9.20 -3.95
N ILE A 414 2.60 -8.41 -5.00
CA ILE A 414 1.41 -7.67 -5.39
C ILE A 414 1.11 -8.02 -6.84
N GLY A 415 -0.10 -8.55 -7.10
CA GLY A 415 -0.52 -8.84 -8.46
C GLY A 415 -0.67 -7.55 -9.29
N GLU A 416 -1.44 -6.60 -8.78
CA GLU A 416 -1.64 -5.30 -9.39
C GLU A 416 -2.11 -4.26 -8.36
N MET A 417 -1.62 -3.03 -8.50
CA MET A 417 -2.21 -1.81 -7.96
C MET A 417 -2.47 -0.89 -9.13
N SER A 418 -3.70 -0.40 -9.28
CA SER A 418 -4.06 0.47 -10.40
C SER A 418 -4.98 1.60 -9.98
N VAL A 419 -4.90 2.68 -10.75
CA VAL A 419 -5.85 3.78 -10.72
C VAL A 419 -6.28 4.04 -12.16
N SER A 420 -7.59 4.24 -12.37
CA SER A 420 -8.14 4.50 -13.71
C SER A 420 -9.13 5.64 -13.73
N ASP A 421 -9.32 6.18 -14.92
CA ASP A 421 -10.27 7.25 -15.24
C ASP A 421 -10.07 8.49 -14.36
N ILE A 422 -8.81 8.93 -14.17
CA ILE A 422 -8.53 10.19 -13.47
C ILE A 422 -8.86 11.34 -14.42
N SER A 423 -9.64 12.29 -13.91
CA SER A 423 -10.03 13.48 -14.67
C SER A 423 -10.08 14.72 -13.76
N ALA A 424 -9.39 15.76 -14.17
CA ALA A 424 -9.42 17.10 -13.59
C ALA A 424 -9.52 18.14 -14.74
N PRO A 425 -10.74 18.38 -15.27
CA PRO A 425 -10.92 19.20 -16.47
C PRO A 425 -10.78 20.71 -16.23
N ASP A 426 -11.01 21.15 -14.98
CA ASP A 426 -11.12 22.56 -14.61
C ASP A 426 -10.11 22.87 -13.49
N LEU A 427 -8.83 22.79 -13.83
CA LEU A 427 -7.73 23.22 -12.95
C LEU A 427 -7.50 24.74 -13.07
N PRO A 428 -6.83 25.39 -12.12
CA PRO A 428 -6.45 26.79 -12.22
C PRO A 428 -5.77 27.13 -13.55
N ASP A 429 -5.94 28.37 -14.01
CA ASP A 429 -5.40 28.88 -15.28
C ASP A 429 -5.89 28.15 -16.54
N GLY A 430 -7.02 27.45 -16.43
CA GLY A 430 -7.60 26.67 -17.54
C GLY A 430 -6.82 25.40 -17.86
N ALA A 431 -5.98 24.94 -16.95
CA ALA A 431 -5.29 23.67 -17.11
C ALA A 431 -6.26 22.48 -16.98
N SER A 432 -5.89 21.36 -17.61
CA SER A 432 -6.63 20.11 -17.52
C SER A 432 -5.69 18.92 -17.44
N PHE A 433 -6.16 17.88 -16.76
CA PHE A 433 -5.45 16.61 -16.62
C PHE A 433 -6.39 15.44 -16.83
N LYS A 434 -5.96 14.45 -17.63
CA LYS A 434 -6.65 13.18 -17.84
C LYS A 434 -5.64 12.03 -17.82
N LEU A 435 -6.03 10.91 -17.23
CA LEU A 435 -5.28 9.67 -17.24
C LEU A 435 -6.26 8.51 -17.30
N ASP A 436 -6.20 7.72 -18.36
CA ASP A 436 -7.11 6.58 -18.50
C ASP A 436 -6.74 5.47 -17.50
N ARG A 437 -5.44 5.17 -17.34
CA ARG A 437 -4.97 4.20 -16.35
C ARG A 437 -3.50 4.38 -16.00
N ALA A 438 -3.15 4.17 -14.74
CA ALA A 438 -1.80 3.85 -14.31
C ALA A 438 -1.83 2.60 -13.43
N SER A 439 -0.85 1.71 -13.62
CA SER A 439 -0.73 0.50 -12.82
C SER A 439 0.71 0.17 -12.47
N LEU A 440 0.86 -0.43 -11.30
CA LEU A 440 2.06 -1.03 -10.77
C LEU A 440 1.70 -2.47 -10.40
N GLY A 441 2.38 -3.46 -10.95
CA GLY A 441 1.97 -4.84 -10.75
C GLY A 441 3.06 -5.85 -10.99
N ASN A 442 2.65 -7.11 -11.00
CA ASN A 442 3.55 -8.26 -11.15
C ASN A 442 4.79 -8.15 -10.24
N ILE A 443 4.60 -7.61 -9.02
CA ILE A 443 5.67 -7.48 -8.05
C ILE A 443 5.80 -8.81 -7.33
N GLU A 444 6.90 -9.52 -7.57
CA GLU A 444 7.29 -10.70 -6.81
C GLU A 444 8.38 -10.29 -5.83
N PHE A 445 8.07 -10.36 -4.51
CA PHE A 445 9.03 -9.95 -3.49
C PHE A 445 10.18 -10.96 -3.38
N ALA A 446 11.34 -10.43 -2.98
CA ALA A 446 12.50 -11.27 -2.67
C ALA A 446 12.19 -12.27 -1.55
N GLU A 447 12.93 -13.37 -1.52
CA GLU A 447 12.75 -14.42 -0.52
C GLU A 447 12.97 -13.91 0.91
N PHE A 448 12.14 -14.38 1.83
CA PHE A 448 12.15 -13.92 3.22
C PHE A 448 13.39 -14.33 4.01
N ALA A 449 13.88 -15.56 3.83
CA ALA A 449 14.97 -16.08 4.65
C ALA A 449 16.28 -15.28 4.51
N PRO A 450 16.70 -14.86 3.30
CA PRO A 450 17.80 -13.92 3.13
C PRO A 450 17.57 -12.57 3.82
N MET A 451 16.35 -11.99 3.71
CA MET A 451 16.01 -10.72 4.36
C MET A 451 16.16 -10.78 5.88
N GLN A 452 15.67 -11.84 6.51
CA GLN A 452 15.83 -12.06 7.96
C GLN A 452 17.30 -12.14 8.37
N GLY A 453 18.10 -12.87 7.59
CA GLY A 453 19.56 -12.99 7.83
C GLY A 453 20.28 -11.64 7.76
N ILE A 454 19.89 -10.77 6.83
CA ILE A 454 20.46 -9.42 6.70
C ILE A 454 20.02 -8.49 7.85
N ILE A 455 18.78 -8.58 8.32
CA ILE A 455 18.33 -7.80 9.49
C ILE A 455 19.23 -8.10 10.70
N SER A 456 19.51 -9.36 10.99
CA SER A 456 20.42 -9.74 12.07
C SER A 456 21.84 -9.18 11.89
N GLN A 457 22.35 -9.14 10.65
CA GLN A 457 23.65 -8.55 10.33
C GLN A 457 23.65 -7.03 10.49
N LEU A 458 22.58 -6.34 10.06
CA LEU A 458 22.43 -4.88 10.20
C LEU A 458 22.37 -4.44 11.66
N VAL A 459 21.77 -5.27 12.52
CA VAL A 459 21.76 -5.02 13.97
C VAL A 459 23.16 -5.13 14.56
N ALA A 460 23.94 -6.11 14.11
CA ALA A 460 25.33 -6.31 14.57
C ALA A 460 26.31 -5.26 13.98
N ASP A 461 26.03 -4.75 12.78
CA ASP A 461 26.84 -3.79 12.03
C ASP A 461 25.96 -2.81 11.26
N PRO A 462 25.51 -1.70 11.89
CA PRO A 462 24.64 -0.70 11.27
C PRO A 462 25.22 -0.06 10.00
N ASP A 463 26.53 -0.02 9.86
CA ASP A 463 27.22 0.55 8.70
C ASP A 463 27.23 -0.40 7.48
N LEU A 464 26.76 -1.64 7.64
CA LEU A 464 26.75 -2.64 6.57
C LEU A 464 26.02 -2.14 5.31
N ALA A 465 24.87 -1.47 5.48
CA ALA A 465 24.08 -0.95 4.36
C ALA A 465 24.87 0.08 3.52
N SER A 466 25.65 0.93 4.17
CA SER A 466 26.47 1.95 3.51
C SER A 466 27.74 1.34 2.90
N ARG A 467 28.28 0.31 3.54
CA ARG A 467 29.53 -0.35 3.10
C ARG A 467 29.30 -1.34 1.96
N ASP A 468 28.15 -2.01 1.95
CA ASP A 468 27.79 -2.98 0.92
C ASP A 468 26.36 -2.75 0.40
N PRO A 469 26.13 -1.66 -0.36
CA PRO A 469 24.82 -1.35 -0.92
C PRO A 469 24.35 -2.41 -1.92
N PHE A 470 25.28 -3.15 -2.53
CA PHE A 470 24.98 -4.22 -3.46
C PHE A 470 24.35 -5.43 -2.77
N LEU A 471 24.85 -5.80 -1.59
CA LEU A 471 24.23 -6.85 -0.75
C LEU A 471 22.80 -6.46 -0.38
N MET A 472 22.57 -5.19 -0.05
CA MET A 472 21.22 -4.69 0.23
C MET A 472 20.32 -4.81 -1.01
N ALA A 473 20.79 -4.33 -2.17
CA ALA A 473 20.05 -4.47 -3.42
C ALA A 473 19.74 -5.94 -3.74
N LYS A 474 20.72 -6.84 -3.66
CA LYS A 474 20.54 -8.28 -3.91
C LYS A 474 19.47 -8.90 -3.00
N THR A 475 19.37 -8.44 -1.75
CA THR A 475 18.46 -9.02 -0.74
C THR A 475 17.04 -8.50 -0.86
N PHE A 476 16.86 -7.22 -1.22
CA PHE A 476 15.55 -6.54 -1.17
C PHE A 476 14.93 -6.22 -2.53
N THR A 477 15.69 -6.37 -3.63
CA THR A 477 15.13 -6.15 -4.98
C THR A 477 14.08 -7.21 -5.30
N PRO A 478 12.86 -6.80 -5.72
CA PRO A 478 11.85 -7.73 -6.20
C PRO A 478 12.35 -8.54 -7.41
N HIS A 479 11.86 -9.77 -7.54
CA HIS A 479 12.17 -10.62 -8.70
C HIS A 479 11.49 -10.14 -9.98
N SER A 480 10.35 -9.45 -9.87
CA SER A 480 9.65 -8.86 -11.00
C SER A 480 8.96 -7.56 -10.63
N LEU A 481 8.71 -6.71 -11.62
CA LEU A 481 8.00 -5.43 -11.51
C LEU A 481 7.45 -5.07 -12.87
N SER A 482 6.17 -4.67 -12.93
CA SER A 482 5.54 -4.09 -14.12
C SER A 482 4.98 -2.71 -13.81
N VAL A 483 5.18 -1.74 -14.71
CA VAL A 483 4.58 -0.41 -14.68
C VAL A 483 3.87 -0.18 -16.00
N ALA A 484 2.63 0.29 -15.96
CA ALA A 484 1.94 0.72 -17.17
C ALA A 484 1.22 2.05 -16.95
N ILE A 485 1.18 2.88 -17.99
CA ILE A 485 0.45 4.15 -18.05
C ILE A 485 -0.27 4.18 -19.39
N ASP A 486 -1.55 4.46 -19.40
CA ASP A 486 -2.38 4.56 -20.59
C ASP A 486 -3.13 5.89 -20.59
N GLY A 487 -3.20 6.53 -21.74
CA GLY A 487 -4.06 7.67 -22.01
C GLY A 487 -3.79 8.91 -21.15
N LEU A 488 -2.51 9.29 -20.97
CA LEU A 488 -2.16 10.54 -20.29
C LEU A 488 -2.39 11.74 -21.22
N ASP A 489 -3.08 12.75 -20.73
CA ASP A 489 -3.26 14.05 -21.37
C ASP A 489 -3.14 15.16 -20.32
N LEU A 490 -2.14 16.01 -20.47
CA LEU A 490 -1.89 17.20 -19.65
C LEU A 490 -1.86 18.43 -20.56
N ASN A 491 -2.75 19.37 -20.30
CA ASN A 491 -2.79 20.63 -21.02
C ASN A 491 -2.76 21.81 -20.05
N VAL A 492 -1.74 22.65 -20.17
CA VAL A 492 -1.60 23.93 -19.46
C VAL A 492 -1.55 25.03 -20.53
N PRO A 493 -2.62 25.80 -20.73
CA PRO A 493 -2.73 26.77 -21.82
C PRO A 493 -1.58 27.77 -21.85
N GLY A 494 -0.89 27.84 -22.98
CA GLY A 494 0.24 28.76 -23.19
C GLY A 494 1.58 28.32 -22.58
N GLU A 495 1.62 27.15 -21.92
CA GLU A 495 2.85 26.60 -21.34
C GLU A 495 3.18 25.24 -21.89
N VAL A 496 2.39 24.21 -21.60
CA VAL A 496 2.69 22.80 -21.92
C VAL A 496 1.44 22.05 -22.33
N ALA A 497 1.56 21.29 -23.43
CA ALA A 497 0.58 20.27 -23.81
C ALA A 497 1.31 18.95 -24.07
N VAL A 498 1.15 17.96 -23.19
CA VAL A 498 1.79 16.65 -23.27
C VAL A 498 0.73 15.57 -23.31
N SER A 499 0.84 14.66 -24.29
CA SER A 499 0.01 13.45 -24.30
C SER A 499 0.85 12.20 -24.51
N LEU A 500 0.42 11.09 -23.92
CA LEU A 500 1.02 9.78 -24.04
C LEU A 500 -0.09 8.76 -24.28
N ASN A 501 0.00 8.02 -25.39
CA ASN A 501 -0.97 6.97 -25.65
C ASN A 501 -0.78 5.79 -24.69
N SER A 502 0.43 5.23 -24.62
CA SER A 502 0.74 4.22 -23.61
C SER A 502 2.24 4.15 -23.29
N TYR A 503 2.55 3.72 -22.07
CA TYR A 503 3.87 3.34 -21.60
C TYR A 503 3.80 2.03 -20.84
N VAL A 504 4.74 1.12 -21.11
CA VAL A 504 4.90 -0.15 -20.38
C VAL A 504 6.37 -0.35 -20.03
N LEU A 505 6.63 -0.77 -18.82
CA LEU A 505 7.93 -1.25 -18.35
C LEU A 505 7.72 -2.56 -17.60
N ASP A 506 8.30 -3.66 -18.10
CA ASP A 506 8.36 -4.94 -17.38
C ASP A 506 9.82 -5.30 -17.10
N LEU A 507 10.09 -5.53 -15.83
CA LEU A 507 11.40 -5.98 -15.34
C LEU A 507 11.24 -7.34 -14.69
N ALA A 508 12.18 -8.25 -14.98
CA ALA A 508 12.28 -9.50 -14.24
C ALA A 508 13.75 -9.83 -13.97
N SER A 509 14.02 -10.42 -12.82
CA SER A 509 15.35 -10.83 -12.41
C SER A 509 15.33 -12.25 -11.87
N THR A 510 15.87 -13.18 -12.65
CA THR A 510 16.13 -14.55 -12.16
C THR A 510 17.35 -14.59 -11.25
N VAL A 511 18.18 -13.54 -11.31
CA VAL A 511 19.43 -13.40 -10.53
C VAL A 511 19.54 -11.96 -10.02
N PRO A 512 18.86 -11.61 -8.90
CA PRO A 512 18.94 -10.27 -8.34
C PRO A 512 20.39 -9.83 -8.05
N PRO A 513 20.68 -8.52 -8.09
CA PRO A 513 19.77 -7.40 -8.21
C PRO A 513 19.58 -6.83 -9.64
N ILE A 514 20.32 -7.36 -10.63
CA ILE A 514 20.25 -6.83 -11.98
C ILE A 514 19.14 -7.53 -12.75
N PRO A 515 18.23 -6.77 -13.41
CA PRO A 515 17.22 -7.38 -14.25
C PRO A 515 17.85 -8.25 -15.35
N THR A 516 17.37 -9.48 -15.47
CA THR A 516 17.71 -10.42 -16.54
C THR A 516 16.76 -10.33 -17.73
N SER A 517 15.64 -9.63 -17.56
CA SER A 517 14.68 -9.31 -18.64
C SER A 517 14.18 -7.88 -18.46
N ILE A 518 14.22 -7.12 -19.54
CA ILE A 518 13.74 -5.75 -19.64
C ILE A 518 12.86 -5.66 -20.89
N TYR A 519 11.62 -5.31 -20.69
CA TYR A 519 10.72 -4.88 -21.77
C TYR A 519 10.23 -3.47 -21.48
N THR A 520 10.43 -2.57 -22.41
CA THR A 520 9.87 -1.21 -22.35
C THR A 520 9.24 -0.86 -23.68
N LYS A 521 8.12 -0.15 -23.62
CA LYS A 521 7.45 0.37 -24.80
C LYS A 521 6.81 1.73 -24.47
N THR A 522 7.14 2.72 -25.27
CA THR A 522 6.44 4.01 -25.31
C THR A 522 5.70 4.12 -26.65
N ASP A 523 4.40 4.38 -26.59
CA ASP A 523 3.59 4.62 -27.78
C ASP A 523 3.12 6.07 -27.79
N SER A 524 3.57 6.82 -28.80
CA SER A 524 3.09 8.16 -29.11
C SER A 524 3.12 9.14 -27.94
N LEU A 525 4.32 9.36 -27.36
CA LEU A 525 4.57 10.50 -26.49
C LEU A 525 4.66 11.76 -27.34
N VAL A 526 3.67 12.64 -27.20
CA VAL A 526 3.60 13.92 -27.91
C VAL A 526 3.88 15.07 -26.95
N MET A 527 4.82 15.94 -27.30
CA MET A 527 5.13 17.12 -26.52
C MET A 527 5.53 18.29 -27.43
N PRO A 528 5.27 19.56 -27.04
CA PRO A 528 5.78 20.72 -27.75
C PRO A 528 7.31 20.77 -27.67
N VAL A 529 7.95 21.27 -28.72
CA VAL A 529 9.42 21.38 -28.75
C VAL A 529 9.92 22.29 -27.63
N GLU A 530 9.13 23.28 -27.23
CA GLU A 530 9.44 24.20 -26.13
C GLU A 530 9.54 23.49 -24.75
N ALA A 531 8.91 22.32 -24.59
CA ALA A 531 8.96 21.54 -23.35
C ALA A 531 10.24 20.68 -23.22
N ILE A 532 11.10 20.66 -24.25
CA ILE A 532 12.38 19.94 -24.21
C ILE A 532 13.39 20.78 -23.44
N GLU A 533 13.91 20.23 -22.34
CA GLU A 533 14.84 20.93 -21.45
C GLU A 533 16.23 21.17 -22.07
N GLU A 534 16.64 20.38 -23.07
CA GLU A 534 17.94 20.47 -23.71
C GLU A 534 17.94 21.57 -24.80
N PRO A 535 18.59 22.74 -24.59
CA PRO A 535 18.47 23.88 -25.51
C PRO A 535 18.99 23.59 -26.93
N GLU A 536 20.03 22.75 -27.06
CA GLU A 536 20.61 22.39 -28.36
C GLU A 536 19.63 21.52 -29.16
N ALA A 537 19.01 20.51 -28.52
CA ALA A 537 18.00 19.67 -29.15
C ALA A 537 16.77 20.48 -29.55
N GLN A 538 16.30 21.38 -28.67
CA GLN A 538 15.19 22.29 -28.92
C GLN A 538 15.46 23.15 -30.16
N ALA A 539 16.64 23.79 -30.22
CA ALA A 539 17.02 24.64 -31.36
C ALA A 539 17.09 23.87 -32.69
N ILE A 540 17.62 22.63 -32.66
CA ILE A 540 17.69 21.76 -33.84
C ILE A 540 16.28 21.40 -34.32
N LEU A 541 15.40 20.95 -33.42
CA LEU A 541 14.03 20.54 -33.79
C LEU A 541 13.22 21.72 -34.31
N GLN A 542 13.33 22.90 -33.72
CA GLN A 542 12.73 24.14 -34.25
C GLN A 542 13.27 24.51 -35.62
N ALA A 543 14.59 24.38 -35.83
CA ALA A 543 15.22 24.65 -37.12
C ALA A 543 14.80 23.63 -38.21
N LEU A 544 14.45 22.40 -37.80
CA LEU A 544 13.83 21.38 -38.71
C LEU A 544 12.34 21.64 -38.97
N GLY A 545 11.77 22.70 -38.40
CA GLY A 545 10.38 23.10 -38.61
C GLY A 545 9.37 22.32 -37.80
N LEU A 546 9.76 21.69 -36.69
CA LEU A 546 8.88 20.96 -35.78
C LEU A 546 8.36 21.89 -34.69
N GLU A 547 7.05 21.89 -34.47
CA GLU A 547 6.39 22.55 -33.35
C GLU A 547 6.15 21.55 -32.21
N THR A 548 5.95 20.28 -32.59
CA THR A 548 5.74 19.16 -31.66
C THR A 548 6.63 17.98 -32.03
N VAL A 549 7.02 17.21 -31.02
CA VAL A 549 7.72 15.93 -31.17
C VAL A 549 6.76 14.80 -30.83
N THR A 550 6.70 13.77 -31.68
CA THR A 550 6.05 12.50 -31.39
C THR A 550 7.11 11.42 -31.31
N TRP A 551 7.33 10.89 -30.09
CA TRP A 551 8.28 9.84 -29.80
C TRP A 551 7.58 8.50 -29.57
N SER A 552 8.16 7.43 -30.11
CA SER A 552 7.79 6.04 -29.77
C SER A 552 9.05 5.19 -29.67
N ASP A 553 9.09 4.27 -28.71
CA ASP A 553 10.16 3.30 -28.59
C ASP A 553 9.65 1.93 -28.15
N GLU A 554 10.41 0.89 -28.45
CA GLU A 554 10.22 -0.46 -27.92
C GLU A 554 11.54 -1.15 -27.77
N THR A 555 11.84 -1.65 -26.55
CA THR A 555 13.04 -2.41 -26.26
C THR A 555 12.68 -3.73 -25.60
N ARG A 556 13.26 -4.82 -26.11
CA ARG A 556 13.18 -6.14 -25.50
C ARG A 556 14.56 -6.75 -25.37
N LEU A 557 15.06 -6.79 -24.13
CA LEU A 557 16.33 -7.36 -23.75
C LEU A 557 16.07 -8.49 -22.77
N TYR A 558 16.68 -9.66 -22.98
CA TYR A 558 16.61 -10.75 -22.00
C TYR A 558 17.84 -11.64 -22.05
N TRP A 559 18.14 -12.23 -20.91
CA TRP A 559 19.15 -13.27 -20.74
C TRP A 559 18.48 -14.61 -20.47
N ASP A 560 18.87 -15.62 -21.26
CA ASP A 560 18.41 -17.00 -21.11
C ASP A 560 19.42 -17.77 -20.27
N GLU A 561 19.02 -18.22 -19.08
CA GLU A 561 19.87 -18.93 -18.14
C GLU A 561 20.30 -20.31 -18.65
N GLU A 562 19.45 -21.01 -19.43
CA GLU A 562 19.75 -22.36 -19.95
C GLU A 562 20.81 -22.31 -21.06
N THR A 563 20.66 -21.42 -22.00
CA THR A 563 21.57 -21.25 -23.13
C THR A 563 22.73 -20.32 -22.82
N LYS A 564 22.59 -19.49 -21.77
CA LYS A 564 23.52 -18.40 -21.39
C LYS A 564 23.65 -17.34 -22.50
N ASP A 565 22.60 -17.13 -23.27
CA ASP A 565 22.56 -16.14 -24.33
C ASP A 565 21.88 -14.85 -23.83
N LEU A 566 22.51 -13.71 -24.10
CA LEU A 566 21.92 -12.37 -23.90
C LEU A 566 21.41 -11.86 -25.24
N HIS A 567 20.13 -11.56 -25.33
CA HIS A 567 19.46 -11.12 -26.54
C HIS A 567 18.91 -9.70 -26.38
N LEU A 568 19.28 -8.80 -27.27
CA LEU A 568 18.44 -7.67 -27.63
C LEU A 568 17.57 -8.13 -28.80
N GLU A 569 16.39 -8.63 -28.49
CA GLU A 569 15.47 -9.15 -29.51
C GLU A 569 14.86 -8.02 -30.35
N LYS A 570 14.63 -6.87 -29.72
CA LYS A 570 14.05 -5.70 -30.35
C LYS A 570 14.57 -4.42 -29.71
N LEU A 571 15.00 -3.50 -30.51
CA LEU A 571 15.17 -2.09 -30.22
C LEU A 571 14.54 -1.33 -31.34
N VAL A 572 13.55 -0.49 -31.04
CA VAL A 572 12.94 0.45 -31.99
C VAL A 572 12.88 1.80 -31.32
N MET A 573 13.32 2.84 -31.99
CA MET A 573 13.24 4.23 -31.54
C MET A 573 12.78 5.06 -32.75
N SER A 574 11.62 5.70 -32.64
CA SER A 574 11.00 6.44 -33.71
C SER A 574 10.72 7.88 -33.31
N LEU A 575 11.13 8.80 -34.15
CA LEU A 575 10.69 10.19 -34.15
C LEU A 575 9.88 10.43 -35.43
N LYS A 576 8.59 10.63 -35.28
CA LYS A 576 7.67 10.85 -36.38
C LYS A 576 8.16 11.99 -37.29
N ASP A 577 8.07 11.81 -38.59
CA ASP A 577 8.51 12.76 -39.65
C ASP A 577 10.03 13.01 -39.71
N LEU A 578 10.83 12.25 -38.92
CA LEU A 578 12.30 12.28 -38.97
C LEU A 578 12.90 10.92 -39.33
N GLY A 579 12.52 9.86 -38.60
CA GLY A 579 13.00 8.52 -38.91
C GLY A 579 12.94 7.55 -37.74
N THR A 580 13.21 6.27 -38.05
CA THR A 580 13.17 5.15 -37.11
C THR A 580 14.51 4.42 -37.11
N VAL A 581 15.04 4.16 -35.89
CA VAL A 581 16.19 3.29 -35.65
C VAL A 581 15.68 1.95 -35.12
N GLU A 582 16.13 0.86 -35.74
CA GLU A 582 15.87 -0.50 -35.29
C GLU A 582 17.19 -1.22 -34.97
N GLY A 583 17.18 -2.09 -33.98
CA GLY A 583 18.40 -2.82 -33.61
C GLY A 583 18.13 -4.17 -32.96
N THR A 584 19.04 -5.11 -33.19
CA THR A 584 19.08 -6.41 -32.50
C THR A 584 20.53 -6.78 -32.22
N PHE A 585 20.80 -7.54 -31.15
CA PHE A 585 22.08 -8.20 -30.94
C PHE A 585 21.94 -9.49 -30.14
N ARG A 586 22.98 -10.36 -30.25
CA ARG A 586 23.08 -11.56 -29.43
C ARG A 586 24.52 -11.78 -28.98
N PHE A 587 24.66 -12.05 -27.67
CA PHE A 587 25.91 -12.58 -27.09
C PHE A 587 25.62 -13.96 -26.50
N ALA A 588 26.53 -14.91 -26.78
CA ALA A 588 26.53 -16.25 -26.19
C ALA A 588 27.52 -16.35 -25.03
N ASN A 589 27.35 -17.34 -24.17
CA ASN A 589 28.19 -17.60 -23.00
C ASN A 589 28.29 -16.45 -22.01
N VAL A 590 27.20 -15.71 -21.84
CA VAL A 590 27.06 -14.69 -20.79
C VAL A 590 26.75 -15.41 -19.48
N ALA A 591 27.74 -15.50 -18.61
CA ALA A 591 27.60 -16.26 -17.38
C ALA A 591 26.81 -15.54 -16.32
N ARG A 592 26.22 -16.30 -15.39
CA ARG A 592 25.34 -15.82 -14.31
C ARG A 592 25.99 -14.73 -13.45
N GLU A 593 27.30 -14.81 -13.24
CA GLU A 593 28.11 -13.88 -12.45
C GLU A 593 28.04 -12.42 -12.99
N VAL A 594 27.71 -12.24 -14.29
CA VAL A 594 27.50 -10.91 -14.87
C VAL A 594 26.35 -10.17 -14.17
N PHE A 595 25.33 -10.90 -13.74
CA PHE A 595 24.14 -10.35 -13.07
C PHE A 595 24.26 -10.43 -11.55
N GLU A 596 24.86 -11.52 -11.03
CA GLU A 596 24.94 -11.80 -9.60
C GLU A 596 26.04 -11.00 -8.88
N ASP A 597 27.16 -10.72 -9.53
CA ASP A 597 28.31 -9.99 -8.98
C ASP A 597 28.99 -9.14 -10.07
N PRO A 598 28.31 -8.11 -10.59
CA PRO A 598 28.79 -7.30 -11.72
C PRO A 598 30.08 -6.53 -11.43
N GLN A 599 30.33 -6.19 -10.16
CA GLN A 599 31.55 -5.45 -9.75
C GLN A 599 32.73 -6.31 -9.48
N GLY A 600 32.54 -7.60 -9.12
CA GLY A 600 33.60 -8.57 -8.86
C GLY A 600 33.83 -9.51 -10.05
N GLN A 601 33.28 -10.71 -9.99
CA GLN A 601 33.49 -11.75 -10.99
C GLN A 601 32.82 -11.45 -12.35
N GLY A 602 31.76 -10.62 -12.35
CA GLY A 602 30.98 -10.30 -13.54
C GLY A 602 31.80 -9.69 -14.67
N GLN A 603 32.81 -8.85 -14.36
CA GLN A 603 33.67 -8.25 -15.38
C GLN A 603 34.52 -9.32 -16.12
N PHE A 604 35.05 -10.30 -15.38
CA PHE A 604 35.79 -11.42 -15.98
C PHE A 604 34.85 -12.34 -16.76
N ALA A 605 33.66 -12.58 -16.22
CA ALA A 605 32.65 -13.40 -16.86
C ALA A 605 32.19 -12.78 -18.20
N LEU A 606 31.99 -11.46 -18.24
CA LEU A 606 31.64 -10.74 -19.47
C LEU A 606 32.77 -10.85 -20.53
N ALA A 607 34.03 -10.82 -20.12
CA ALA A 607 35.14 -11.00 -21.05
C ALA A 607 35.18 -12.40 -21.70
N MET A 608 34.54 -13.38 -21.07
CA MET A 608 34.41 -14.76 -21.61
C MET A 608 33.20 -14.92 -22.53
N ALA A 609 32.31 -13.95 -22.58
CA ALA A 609 31.17 -13.95 -23.49
C ALA A 609 31.66 -13.92 -24.97
N SER A 610 30.79 -14.33 -25.86
CA SER A 610 31.07 -14.37 -27.30
C SER A 610 30.01 -13.59 -28.06
N PHE A 611 30.44 -12.66 -28.88
CA PHE A 611 29.55 -11.95 -29.82
C PHE A 611 29.11 -12.92 -30.91
N VAL A 612 27.81 -12.93 -31.19
CA VAL A 612 27.18 -13.81 -32.18
C VAL A 612 26.72 -13.01 -33.41
N GLU A 613 25.94 -12.00 -33.19
CA GLU A 613 25.40 -11.14 -34.26
C GLU A 613 24.90 -9.81 -33.73
N ALA A 614 24.88 -8.80 -34.57
CA ALA A 614 24.11 -7.57 -34.37
C ALA A 614 23.64 -7.01 -35.72
N GLU A 615 22.51 -6.31 -35.68
CA GLU A 615 21.94 -5.65 -36.82
C GLU A 615 21.33 -4.32 -36.38
N PHE A 616 21.65 -3.24 -37.10
CA PHE A 616 21.08 -1.93 -36.86
C PHE A 616 20.64 -1.32 -38.22
N GLN A 617 19.46 -0.72 -38.21
CA GLN A 617 18.89 -0.08 -39.40
C GLN A 617 18.37 1.28 -38.99
N PHE A 618 18.64 2.28 -39.81
CA PHE A 618 17.95 3.57 -39.79
C PHE A 618 17.05 3.64 -41.02
N THR A 619 15.76 3.94 -40.82
CA THR A 619 14.79 4.19 -41.89
C THR A 619 14.42 5.66 -41.81
N ASP A 620 14.62 6.40 -42.90
CA ASP A 620 14.33 7.80 -42.97
C ASP A 620 12.82 8.03 -43.22
N GLU A 621 12.27 9.03 -42.52
CA GLU A 621 10.89 9.50 -42.66
C GLU A 621 10.83 10.98 -43.06
N GLY A 622 11.90 11.46 -43.75
CA GLY A 622 12.05 12.85 -44.21
C GLY A 622 13.01 13.68 -43.39
N GLY A 623 13.59 13.13 -42.32
CA GLY A 623 14.54 13.81 -41.43
C GLY A 623 15.87 14.10 -42.10
N THR A 624 16.35 13.19 -42.97
CA THR A 624 17.64 13.36 -43.66
C THR A 624 17.61 14.56 -44.59
N GLU A 625 16.56 14.74 -45.40
CA GLU A 625 16.46 15.90 -46.31
C GLU A 625 16.40 17.22 -45.55
N LYS A 626 15.59 17.29 -44.47
CA LYS A 626 15.49 18.46 -43.58
C LYS A 626 16.83 18.80 -42.90
N GLY A 627 17.49 17.75 -42.34
CA GLY A 627 18.80 17.91 -41.71
C GLY A 627 19.91 18.34 -42.65
N LEU A 628 19.93 17.80 -43.90
CA LEU A 628 20.89 18.23 -44.91
C LEU A 628 20.64 19.69 -45.36
N ALA A 629 19.40 20.11 -45.52
CA ALA A 629 19.06 21.48 -45.88
C ALA A 629 19.52 22.45 -44.79
N LEU A 630 19.26 22.13 -43.52
CA LEU A 630 19.69 22.93 -42.35
C LEU A 630 21.22 23.03 -42.28
N ALA A 631 21.92 21.88 -42.31
CA ALA A 631 23.38 21.85 -42.22
C ALA A 631 24.07 22.54 -43.42
N ALA A 632 23.49 22.48 -44.60
CA ALA A 632 23.98 23.19 -45.81
C ALA A 632 23.84 24.72 -45.64
N GLN A 633 22.72 25.16 -45.05
CA GLN A 633 22.48 26.57 -44.75
C GLN A 633 23.51 27.09 -43.70
N ASP A 634 23.72 26.37 -42.64
CA ASP A 634 24.67 26.74 -41.56
C ASP A 634 26.11 26.78 -42.08
N ALA A 635 26.49 25.80 -42.93
CA ALA A 635 27.81 25.75 -43.53
C ALA A 635 28.00 26.75 -44.70
N GLY A 636 26.93 27.36 -45.19
CA GLY A 636 26.95 28.28 -46.36
C GLY A 636 27.35 27.60 -47.66
N VAL A 637 27.03 26.30 -47.83
CA VAL A 637 27.36 25.51 -49.02
C VAL A 637 26.09 24.90 -49.65
N PRO A 638 26.14 24.58 -50.98
CA PRO A 638 25.03 23.82 -51.56
C PRO A 638 24.87 22.44 -50.97
N VAL A 639 23.64 21.92 -50.85
CA VAL A 639 23.32 20.59 -50.31
C VAL A 639 24.14 19.48 -50.98
N GLU A 640 24.32 19.53 -52.29
CA GLU A 640 25.12 18.56 -53.06
C GLU A 640 26.60 18.56 -52.65
N ALA A 641 27.15 19.74 -52.34
CA ALA A 641 28.54 19.85 -51.87
C ALA A 641 28.68 19.28 -50.42
N LEU A 642 27.66 19.50 -49.58
CA LEU A 642 27.58 18.91 -48.26
C LEU A 642 27.50 17.36 -48.31
N LYS A 643 26.64 16.80 -49.18
CA LYS A 643 26.52 15.34 -49.40
C LYS A 643 27.89 14.72 -49.73
N ILE A 644 28.61 15.32 -50.69
CA ILE A 644 29.96 14.85 -51.09
C ILE A 644 30.92 14.91 -49.87
N GLY A 645 30.88 16.00 -49.10
CA GLY A 645 31.67 16.13 -47.88
C GLY A 645 31.37 15.06 -46.85
N LEU A 646 30.08 14.78 -46.60
CA LEU A 646 29.66 13.74 -45.64
C LEU A 646 30.07 12.31 -46.08
N VAL A 647 29.97 12.00 -47.38
CA VAL A 647 30.45 10.73 -47.95
C VAL A 647 31.97 10.58 -47.70
N GLU A 648 32.76 11.61 -47.95
CA GLU A 648 34.19 11.56 -47.74
C GLU A 648 34.53 11.54 -46.24
N GLN A 649 33.80 12.25 -45.39
CA GLN A 649 33.96 12.18 -43.95
C GLN A 649 33.65 10.76 -43.42
N ALA A 650 32.57 10.12 -43.88
CA ALA A 650 32.26 8.74 -43.54
C ALA A 650 33.37 7.76 -43.91
N ALA A 651 33.93 7.93 -45.13
CA ALA A 651 35.05 7.14 -45.57
C ALA A 651 36.32 7.39 -44.75
N GLN A 652 36.59 8.65 -44.35
CA GLN A 652 37.75 9.00 -43.50
C GLN A 652 37.57 8.46 -42.09
N SER A 653 36.40 8.43 -41.55
CA SER A 653 36.13 7.86 -40.20
C SER A 653 36.47 6.38 -40.10
N THR A 654 36.40 5.64 -41.22
CA THR A 654 36.77 4.24 -41.31
C THR A 654 38.26 4.02 -41.64
N ALA A 655 39.01 5.10 -42.00
CA ALA A 655 40.44 5.00 -42.37
C ALA A 655 41.32 4.47 -41.19
N ALA A 656 40.89 4.70 -39.94
CA ALA A 656 41.58 4.15 -38.75
C ALA A 656 41.59 2.62 -38.74
N LEU A 657 40.63 1.96 -39.40
CA LEU A 657 40.55 0.52 -39.56
C LEU A 657 41.51 -0.03 -40.65
N GLN A 658 42.15 0.80 -41.46
CA GLN A 658 43.10 0.42 -42.49
C GLN A 658 42.59 -0.72 -43.39
N ASN A 659 41.30 -0.77 -43.69
CA ASN A 659 40.62 -1.78 -44.53
C ASN A 659 39.92 -1.07 -45.69
N GLU A 660 40.61 -1.07 -46.89
CA GLU A 660 40.13 -0.35 -48.06
C GLU A 660 38.78 -0.89 -48.58
N ALA A 661 38.56 -2.21 -48.49
CA ALA A 661 37.31 -2.82 -48.92
C ALA A 661 36.15 -2.37 -48.07
N PHE A 662 36.33 -2.33 -46.73
CA PHE A 662 35.31 -1.81 -45.83
C PHE A 662 35.08 -0.31 -46.03
N THR A 663 36.13 0.50 -46.17
CA THR A 663 36.00 1.95 -46.47
C THR A 663 35.22 2.21 -47.75
N SER A 664 35.45 1.44 -48.82
CA SER A 664 34.69 1.54 -50.05
C SER A 664 33.21 1.18 -49.87
N MET A 665 32.96 0.08 -49.12
CA MET A 665 31.57 -0.34 -48.79
C MET A 665 30.80 0.75 -48.06
N VAL A 666 31.41 1.36 -47.04
CA VAL A 666 30.80 2.48 -46.28
C VAL A 666 30.55 3.69 -47.17
N ARG A 667 31.55 4.07 -47.99
CA ARG A 667 31.41 5.17 -48.96
C ARG A 667 30.20 4.96 -49.91
N ASP A 668 30.14 3.74 -50.50
CA ASP A 668 29.06 3.42 -51.45
C ASP A 668 27.69 3.40 -50.82
N ALA A 669 27.58 2.83 -49.61
CA ALA A 669 26.32 2.80 -48.86
C ALA A 669 25.87 4.20 -48.41
N VAL A 670 26.77 5.04 -47.87
CA VAL A 670 26.44 6.41 -47.48
C VAL A 670 26.09 7.28 -48.71
N SER A 671 26.83 7.13 -49.83
CA SER A 671 26.49 7.84 -51.04
C SER A 671 25.09 7.50 -51.52
N LYS A 672 24.76 6.21 -51.60
CA LYS A 672 23.45 5.72 -52.05
C LYS A 672 22.33 6.21 -51.12
N PHE A 673 22.54 6.15 -49.81
CA PHE A 673 21.57 6.66 -48.86
C PHE A 673 21.34 8.17 -48.98
N LEU A 674 22.41 8.98 -49.13
CA LEU A 674 22.26 10.43 -49.27
C LEU A 674 21.67 10.85 -50.63
N GLU A 675 21.81 10.01 -51.67
CA GLU A 675 21.15 10.24 -52.96
C GLU A 675 19.63 10.04 -52.90
N ASN A 676 19.17 8.97 -52.22
CA ASN A 676 17.77 8.62 -52.01
C ASN A 676 17.58 8.10 -50.59
N PRO A 677 17.31 8.97 -49.62
CA PRO A 677 17.18 8.56 -48.22
C PRO A 677 15.93 7.67 -47.98
N GLU A 678 16.13 6.37 -47.91
CA GLU A 678 15.12 5.39 -47.54
C GLU A 678 15.57 4.63 -46.31
N ALA A 679 16.60 3.76 -46.40
CA ALA A 679 17.14 3.06 -45.26
C ALA A 679 18.64 2.81 -45.45
N ILE A 680 19.37 2.84 -44.28
CA ILE A 680 20.77 2.40 -44.17
C ILE A 680 20.88 1.37 -43.05
N LYS A 681 21.58 0.26 -43.34
CA LYS A 681 21.67 -0.89 -42.46
C LYS A 681 23.10 -1.32 -42.26
N ILE A 682 23.44 -1.63 -41.00
CA ILE A 682 24.71 -2.21 -40.58
C ILE A 682 24.41 -3.60 -40.02
N SER A 683 25.08 -4.64 -40.54
CA SER A 683 24.96 -6.02 -40.08
C SER A 683 26.33 -6.57 -39.73
N LEU A 684 26.42 -7.17 -38.54
CA LEU A 684 27.61 -7.85 -38.01
C LEU A 684 27.23 -9.31 -37.77
N LYS A 685 27.63 -10.20 -38.73
CA LYS A 685 27.27 -11.64 -38.67
C LYS A 685 28.52 -12.50 -38.94
N PRO A 686 29.41 -12.67 -37.98
CA PRO A 686 30.59 -13.50 -38.12
C PRO A 686 30.20 -14.95 -38.42
N VAL A 687 31.05 -15.69 -39.15
CA VAL A 687 30.80 -17.11 -39.52
C VAL A 687 30.73 -18.01 -38.27
N LYS A 688 31.40 -17.61 -37.20
CA LYS A 688 31.39 -18.26 -35.89
C LYS A 688 31.32 -17.16 -34.82
N SER A 689 30.75 -17.46 -33.66
CA SER A 689 30.78 -16.53 -32.52
C SER A 689 32.24 -16.12 -32.18
N VAL A 690 32.43 -14.84 -31.89
CA VAL A 690 33.76 -14.25 -31.62
C VAL A 690 33.87 -13.90 -30.14
N PRO A 691 34.83 -14.47 -29.38
CA PRO A 691 35.03 -14.10 -28.00
C PRO A 691 35.26 -12.60 -27.81
N VAL A 692 34.68 -11.99 -26.78
CA VAL A 692 34.85 -10.56 -26.47
C VAL A 692 36.35 -10.22 -26.29
N THR A 693 37.12 -11.11 -25.67
CA THR A 693 38.61 -10.98 -25.55
C THR A 693 39.29 -10.88 -26.90
N GLN A 694 38.82 -11.59 -27.94
CA GLN A 694 39.38 -11.53 -29.28
C GLN A 694 39.02 -10.19 -29.96
N ILE A 695 37.83 -9.69 -29.74
CA ILE A 695 37.41 -8.36 -30.23
C ILE A 695 38.27 -7.28 -29.59
N LEU A 696 38.47 -7.33 -28.24
CA LEU A 696 39.33 -6.40 -27.52
C LEU A 696 40.77 -6.52 -27.96
N GLY A 697 41.28 -7.75 -28.20
CA GLY A 697 42.63 -7.97 -28.73
C GLY A 697 42.86 -7.43 -30.12
N SER A 698 41.82 -7.45 -30.98
CA SER A 698 41.88 -6.91 -32.34
C SER A 698 41.90 -5.37 -32.41
N LEU A 699 41.68 -4.67 -31.30
CA LEU A 699 41.93 -3.22 -31.22
C LEU A 699 43.40 -2.86 -31.43
N ALA A 700 44.31 -3.78 -31.19
CA ALA A 700 45.74 -3.63 -31.52
C ALA A 700 46.03 -3.81 -33.04
N ALA A 701 45.12 -4.42 -33.80
CA ALA A 701 45.18 -4.60 -35.25
C ALA A 701 43.82 -4.34 -35.88
N PRO A 702 43.35 -3.08 -35.85
CA PRO A 702 41.93 -2.71 -36.13
C PRO A 702 41.49 -3.05 -37.56
N GLN A 703 42.45 -3.22 -38.52
CA GLN A 703 42.14 -3.63 -39.88
C GLN A 703 41.50 -5.02 -39.99
N THR A 704 41.59 -5.84 -38.97
CA THR A 704 41.00 -7.20 -38.95
C THR A 704 39.56 -7.23 -38.48
N LEU A 705 39.09 -6.17 -37.81
CA LEU A 705 37.75 -6.11 -37.23
C LEU A 705 36.60 -6.28 -38.24
N PRO A 706 36.60 -5.58 -39.41
CA PRO A 706 35.54 -5.74 -40.39
C PRO A 706 35.37 -7.18 -40.86
N ASP A 707 36.46 -7.86 -41.15
CA ASP A 707 36.46 -9.26 -41.63
C ASP A 707 36.11 -10.22 -40.47
N LEU A 708 36.64 -9.99 -39.26
CA LEU A 708 36.40 -10.81 -38.08
C LEU A 708 34.90 -10.83 -37.73
N LEU A 709 34.26 -9.69 -37.74
CA LEU A 709 32.86 -9.54 -37.43
C LEU A 709 31.95 -9.64 -38.65
N ASN A 710 32.52 -9.81 -39.87
CA ASN A 710 31.83 -9.85 -41.14
C ASN A 710 30.84 -8.64 -41.27
N ILE A 711 31.41 -7.44 -41.09
CA ILE A 711 30.60 -6.21 -41.10
C ILE A 711 30.12 -5.91 -42.54
N GLN A 712 28.84 -5.71 -42.71
CA GLN A 712 28.22 -5.28 -43.95
C GLN A 712 27.46 -3.96 -43.73
N VAL A 713 27.67 -3.01 -44.62
CA VAL A 713 26.91 -1.75 -44.66
C VAL A 713 26.20 -1.68 -45.96
N THR A 714 24.88 -1.50 -45.95
CA THR A 714 24.04 -1.45 -47.15
C THR A 714 23.05 -0.31 -47.06
N ALA A 715 22.65 0.26 -48.18
CA ALA A 715 21.56 1.22 -48.29
C ALA A 715 20.64 0.83 -49.43
N ASN A 716 19.35 1.16 -49.32
CA ASN A 716 18.33 0.94 -50.35
C ASN A 716 18.22 2.10 -51.30
#